data_c3c139eee38deaff9154d4a3ded22b84
#
_entry.id   c3c139eee38deaff9154d4a3ded22b84
#
_cell.length_a   1.000
_cell.length_b   1.000
_cell.length_c   1.000
_cell.angle_alpha   90.00
_cell.angle_beta   90.00
_cell.angle_gamma   90.00
#
_symmetry.space_group_name_H-M   'P 1'
#
loop_
_entity.id
_entity.type
_entity.pdbx_description
1 polymer ?
#
loop_
_entity_poly.entity_id
_entity_poly.type
_entity_poly.pdbx_seq_one_letter_code
_entity_poly.pdbx_strand_id
1 'polypeptide(L)'
;MSSHHCRPVSLNSGITIFRRWLPLIFLPALLLIPVHSVCSDEPTAAAQPEMTLRMNAGGIGRHVSSRWGMTKATVTNEGSETQTALIVVTPAASGGLQYAKKVSVPARSTFETSWPVRVGTVDTPTSDFAYLIFPTGAEDGLIHRRKTDEFIPTYAGLVTPSSVLGLTGFLPDVDEPNEQLDSTLNLLRLMTYSRRQEANVTTINLADLSSHGECLEPLDQLTVTSSALLQYPDAIDSIRAWLQRGGRLWIRLDRTGIDAARSLLDDALPLSVVGETTANSVVLTLNPDDRKQTYATREVERTFDEPIRYVRVVQEGGEVFWSIDGWPVAIRVSVGRGTVVVTTVDSSVFCLRQLRTREGAPEFQLIPAAEPMQAALFMNRQEPLLRKDSVTEQAASVIGYRIPSRFTAIGLTLCFPAVLLVVGVWLQRRNQGELLILLLPLIAILVAIPAVGLGYFGRGVAPKTVIETALIQSVPGSKRLVSDGYASVFDFGSEALNISSTDGTIIEVDPDPTNRNYRRLVWTGIDSCHWEGLKPPDGIRTFSERSLETLQHPLSVTATFDENGVVGSLDSGGLSETGDLMIAGMSPDRMSLVLDSAGLFRGTPQDVLAVGNFSGRTLVSDQQRRRAEIYASVFENTGSIAAFPQVPSLLFWAQSNRQMLNIGDSDVRRERSLLVMHPLRMEQPKIGTRITIPSPFISLRSTQDSEGSGFSSVFDNGKRQWSKTETSSRSFMQFQIPTVCLPFEVETAELELHIRAGSRTVVVSAGSFAKQAVVKRLDSPLSAQSIPVPADLIRESLREGRLYVALDVSDLDDSQQAGDENASETQNDYWEISRLGLTLTGSRTAEDP
;
A
#
# COMPACT_ATOMS: atom_id res chain seq x y z
N MET A 1 6.59 39.93 4.07
CA MET A 1 7.69 40.79 4.57
C MET A 1 8.60 39.93 5.42
N SER A 2 9.89 40.08 5.22
CA SER A 2 11.07 39.42 5.81
C SER A 2 11.43 38.05 5.28
N SER A 3 12.30 38.11 4.30
CA SER A 3 13.15 37.07 3.73
C SER A 3 14.29 36.72 4.69
N HIS A 4 14.54 35.43 4.93
CA HIS A 4 15.83 34.97 5.45
C HIS A 4 16.49 34.06 4.40
N HIS A 5 17.49 34.66 3.74
CA HIS A 5 18.50 33.95 2.97
C HIS A 5 19.40 33.16 3.93
N CYS A 6 19.50 31.85 3.72
CA CYS A 6 20.64 31.05 4.17
C CYS A 6 21.57 30.78 2.99
N ARG A 7 22.76 31.34 3.04
CA ARG A 7 23.90 31.03 2.16
C ARG A 7 24.53 29.69 2.57
N PRO A 8 25.00 28.88 1.61
CA PRO A 8 25.84 27.74 1.94
C PRO A 8 27.29 28.22 2.19
N VAL A 9 27.85 27.77 3.29
CA VAL A 9 29.27 27.91 3.65
C VAL A 9 30.07 26.87 2.90
N SER A 10 30.94 27.31 2.00
CA SER A 10 31.98 26.51 1.38
C SER A 10 33.13 26.29 2.38
N LEU A 11 33.38 25.06 2.77
CA LEU A 11 34.65 24.67 3.44
C LEU A 11 35.54 24.00 2.39
N ASN A 12 36.42 24.83 1.82
CA ASN A 12 37.61 24.42 1.09
C ASN A 12 38.79 24.51 2.07
N SER A 13 39.37 23.37 2.42
CA SER A 13 40.77 23.25 2.88
C SER A 13 41.09 21.77 3.02
N GLY A 14 41.77 21.11 2.11
CA GLY A 14 43.19 21.09 2.18
C GLY A 14 43.69 19.79 2.80
N ILE A 15 43.75 18.67 1.97
CA ILE A 15 44.73 17.59 2.21
C ILE A 15 45.22 17.16 0.81
N THR A 16 46.17 17.95 0.30
CA THR A 16 47.17 17.51 -0.67
C THR A 16 48.41 17.18 0.18
N ILE A 17 48.77 15.95 0.24
CA ILE A 17 50.14 15.39 0.55
C ILE A 17 49.89 13.90 0.93
N PHE A 18 50.03 13.02 -0.04
CA PHE A 18 50.55 11.64 0.08
C PHE A 18 50.38 10.93 -1.29
N ARG A 19 51.04 11.52 -2.29
CA ARG A 19 51.20 10.85 -3.60
C ARG A 19 52.64 11.01 -4.01
N ARG A 20 53.49 10.16 -3.37
CA ARG A 20 54.86 9.80 -3.84
C ARG A 20 55.44 8.83 -2.81
N TRP A 21 55.80 7.68 -3.32
CA TRP A 21 56.53 6.55 -2.72
C TRP A 21 55.67 5.27 -2.72
N LEU A 22 55.63 4.62 -3.87
CA LEU A 22 55.78 3.20 -4.13
C LEU A 22 55.94 2.96 -5.63
N PRO A 23 57.17 2.84 -6.11
CA PRO A 23 57.38 1.83 -7.12
C PRO A 23 58.53 0.90 -6.68
N LEU A 24 58.53 -0.29 -7.24
CA LEU A 24 59.55 -1.33 -7.15
C LEU A 24 59.35 -2.33 -5.99
N ILE A 25 58.68 -3.38 -6.39
CA ILE A 25 59.13 -4.79 -6.27
C ILE A 25 57.94 -5.67 -6.77
N PHE A 26 57.93 -5.92 -8.07
CA PHE A 26 57.39 -7.15 -8.69
C PHE A 26 57.59 -7.05 -10.22
N LEU A 27 58.69 -7.54 -10.68
CA LEU A 27 58.98 -8.01 -12.05
C LEU A 27 59.91 -9.23 -11.92
N PRO A 28 59.94 -10.15 -12.82
CA PRO A 28 59.01 -10.52 -13.94
C PRO A 28 58.72 -12.03 -13.99
N ALA A 29 57.60 -12.39 -14.55
CA ALA A 29 57.49 -13.62 -15.29
C ALA A 29 56.77 -13.33 -16.62
N LEU A 30 57.53 -12.87 -17.56
CA LEU A 30 57.08 -12.71 -18.97
C LEU A 30 57.05 -14.11 -19.56
N LEU A 31 55.90 -14.77 -19.63
CA LEU A 31 55.62 -15.86 -20.50
C LEU A 31 55.13 -15.33 -21.84
N LEU A 32 55.98 -15.50 -22.87
CA LEU A 32 55.67 -15.26 -24.28
C LEU A 32 54.43 -16.12 -24.69
N ILE A 33 53.32 -15.44 -24.84
CA ILE A 33 52.15 -16.01 -25.57
C ILE A 33 52.25 -15.54 -27.02
N PRO A 34 52.30 -16.42 -28.01
CA PRO A 34 52.33 -16.00 -29.42
C PRO A 34 50.97 -15.33 -29.72
N VAL A 35 51.04 -14.06 -30.13
CA VAL A 35 49.91 -13.35 -30.74
C VAL A 35 49.58 -14.04 -32.03
N HIS A 36 48.58 -14.93 -32.02
CA HIS A 36 47.93 -15.30 -33.26
C HIS A 36 47.08 -14.09 -33.67
N SER A 37 47.46 -13.45 -34.75
CA SER A 37 46.65 -12.49 -35.50
C SER A 37 45.42 -13.28 -36.01
N VAL A 38 44.34 -13.25 -35.23
CA VAL A 38 43.03 -13.58 -35.75
C VAL A 38 42.67 -12.46 -36.72
N CYS A 39 42.73 -12.77 -38.02
CA CYS A 39 42.03 -11.98 -39.01
C CYS A 39 40.60 -11.85 -38.52
N SER A 40 40.22 -10.62 -38.12
CA SER A 40 38.82 -10.27 -37.96
C SER A 40 38.22 -10.30 -39.36
N ASP A 41 37.51 -11.39 -39.68
CA ASP A 41 36.50 -11.30 -40.71
C ASP A 41 35.61 -10.11 -40.29
N GLU A 42 35.62 -9.05 -41.07
CA GLU A 42 34.59 -8.01 -40.95
C GLU A 42 33.24 -8.71 -40.96
N PRO A 43 32.40 -8.55 -39.92
CA PRO A 43 31.07 -9.09 -39.98
C PRO A 43 30.40 -8.46 -41.20
N THR A 44 30.13 -9.30 -42.20
CA THR A 44 29.28 -8.99 -43.34
C THR A 44 28.08 -8.23 -42.78
N ALA A 45 27.88 -7.01 -43.27
CA ALA A 45 26.78 -6.16 -42.81
C ALA A 45 25.51 -7.02 -42.78
N ALA A 46 25.06 -7.34 -41.58
CA ALA A 46 23.86 -8.14 -41.41
C ALA A 46 22.74 -7.39 -42.13
N ALA A 47 22.14 -8.07 -43.12
CA ALA A 47 21.02 -7.53 -43.86
C ALA A 47 20.05 -6.94 -42.84
N GLN A 48 19.69 -5.66 -42.98
CA GLN A 48 18.70 -5.01 -42.08
C GLN A 48 17.49 -5.93 -42.05
N PRO A 49 16.98 -6.26 -40.88
CA PRO A 49 15.82 -7.12 -40.79
C PRO A 49 14.72 -6.48 -41.63
N GLU A 50 14.07 -7.23 -42.51
CA GLU A 50 12.95 -6.78 -43.35
C GLU A 50 11.71 -6.40 -42.48
N MET A 51 11.96 -6.03 -41.24
CA MET A 51 10.94 -5.63 -40.25
C MET A 51 11.04 -4.12 -39.96
N THR A 52 9.91 -3.45 -40.06
CA THR A 52 9.74 -2.07 -39.61
C THR A 52 9.04 -2.03 -38.25
N LEU A 53 9.48 -1.11 -37.37
CA LEU A 53 9.00 -0.95 -36.00
C LEU A 53 8.50 0.48 -35.76
N ARG A 54 7.28 0.60 -35.26
CA ARG A 54 6.73 1.83 -34.72
C ARG A 54 6.39 1.65 -33.25
N MET A 55 6.79 2.63 -32.43
CA MET A 55 6.60 2.59 -30.99
C MET A 55 5.77 3.79 -30.51
N ASN A 56 4.88 3.53 -29.56
CA ASN A 56 4.05 4.54 -28.91
C ASN A 56 3.81 4.19 -27.43
N ALA A 57 3.31 5.14 -26.65
CA ALA A 57 2.71 4.84 -25.37
C ALA A 57 1.44 4.01 -25.57
N GLY A 58 1.31 2.90 -24.83
CA GLY A 58 0.13 2.02 -24.83
C GLY A 58 -0.81 2.30 -23.65
N GLY A 59 -1.84 1.49 -23.51
CA GLY A 59 -2.80 1.59 -22.40
C GLY A 59 -3.50 2.95 -22.37
N ILE A 60 -3.23 3.75 -21.36
CA ILE A 60 -3.81 5.10 -21.21
C ILE A 60 -3.15 6.18 -22.09
N GLY A 61 -2.22 5.81 -22.97
CA GLY A 61 -1.56 6.75 -23.89
C GLY A 61 -0.51 7.67 -23.24
N ARG A 62 -0.16 7.47 -21.96
CA ARG A 62 0.88 8.24 -21.26
C ARG A 62 1.52 7.46 -20.12
N HIS A 63 2.66 7.94 -19.66
CA HIS A 63 3.39 7.37 -18.52
C HIS A 63 3.35 8.32 -17.31
N VAL A 64 3.65 7.79 -16.13
CA VAL A 64 3.88 8.57 -14.91
C VAL A 64 5.25 8.21 -14.34
N SER A 65 6.00 9.22 -13.92
CA SER A 65 7.31 9.08 -13.30
C SER A 65 7.28 8.10 -12.13
N SER A 66 8.21 7.17 -12.11
CA SER A 66 8.37 6.11 -11.09
C SER A 66 7.24 5.08 -10.99
N ARG A 67 6.32 5.06 -11.96
CA ARG A 67 5.21 4.08 -12.02
C ARG A 67 5.32 3.18 -13.26
N TRP A 68 4.66 2.03 -13.21
CA TRP A 68 4.44 1.19 -14.37
C TRP A 68 3.45 1.85 -15.32
N GLY A 69 3.60 1.59 -16.59
CA GLY A 69 2.71 1.98 -17.67
C GLY A 69 2.90 1.02 -18.83
N MET A 70 2.23 1.25 -19.96
CA MET A 70 2.32 0.39 -21.11
C MET A 70 3.06 1.07 -22.26
N THR A 71 3.85 0.29 -22.99
CA THR A 71 4.33 0.66 -24.32
C THR A 71 3.65 -0.23 -25.36
N LYS A 72 3.40 0.31 -26.56
CA LYS A 72 2.76 -0.36 -27.69
C LYS A 72 3.71 -0.36 -28.86
N ALA A 73 3.88 -1.51 -29.47
CA ALA A 73 4.68 -1.70 -30.67
C ALA A 73 3.81 -2.20 -31.83
N THR A 74 3.99 -1.61 -32.99
CA THR A 74 3.46 -2.11 -34.27
C THR A 74 4.64 -2.57 -35.12
N VAL A 75 4.70 -3.86 -35.38
CA VAL A 75 5.78 -4.49 -36.14
C VAL A 75 5.24 -4.97 -37.48
N THR A 76 5.84 -4.55 -38.57
CA THR A 76 5.49 -5.02 -39.91
C THR A 76 6.64 -5.86 -40.46
N ASN A 77 6.35 -7.08 -40.86
CA ASN A 77 7.27 -7.98 -41.56
C ASN A 77 6.96 -7.93 -43.07
N GLU A 78 7.85 -7.34 -43.83
CA GLU A 78 7.73 -7.26 -45.29
C GLU A 78 8.32 -8.51 -46.00
N GLY A 79 9.02 -9.35 -45.26
CA GLY A 79 9.66 -10.57 -45.76
C GLY A 79 8.67 -11.66 -46.11
N SER A 80 9.19 -12.69 -46.76
CA SER A 80 8.43 -13.86 -47.21
C SER A 80 8.33 -15.00 -46.20
N GLU A 81 9.01 -14.88 -45.05
CA GLU A 81 9.04 -15.88 -43.99
C GLU A 81 8.64 -15.28 -42.65
N THR A 82 8.14 -16.13 -41.71
CA THR A 82 7.89 -15.73 -40.35
C THR A 82 9.19 -15.32 -39.65
N GLN A 83 9.27 -14.14 -39.09
CA GLN A 83 10.45 -13.68 -38.40
C GLN A 83 10.17 -13.52 -36.91
N THR A 84 11.12 -13.94 -36.06
CA THR A 84 11.07 -13.74 -34.62
C THR A 84 12.09 -12.69 -34.22
N ALA A 85 11.68 -11.74 -33.39
CA ALA A 85 12.56 -10.67 -32.94
C ALA A 85 12.32 -10.32 -31.45
N LEU A 86 13.34 -9.73 -30.85
CA LEU A 86 13.28 -9.10 -29.53
C LEU A 86 13.20 -7.59 -29.69
N ILE A 87 12.11 -6.99 -29.25
CA ILE A 87 11.94 -5.54 -29.21
C ILE A 87 12.34 -5.06 -27.81
N VAL A 88 13.28 -4.13 -27.73
CA VAL A 88 13.81 -3.60 -26.47
C VAL A 88 13.53 -2.11 -26.37
N VAL A 89 13.00 -1.67 -25.23
CA VAL A 89 12.76 -0.27 -24.89
C VAL A 89 13.58 0.10 -23.67
N THR A 90 14.24 1.23 -23.74
CA THR A 90 15.00 1.82 -22.63
C THR A 90 14.40 3.20 -22.32
N PRO A 91 13.59 3.32 -21.26
CA PRO A 91 13.07 4.60 -20.81
C PRO A 91 14.21 5.54 -20.36
N ALA A 92 14.08 6.83 -20.60
CA ALA A 92 15.00 7.79 -20.01
C ALA A 92 14.99 7.70 -18.49
N ALA A 93 16.11 7.98 -17.84
CA ALA A 93 16.29 7.90 -16.39
C ALA A 93 15.99 6.52 -15.78
N SER A 94 16.00 5.45 -16.58
CA SER A 94 15.70 4.08 -16.11
C SER A 94 16.78 3.46 -15.22
N GLY A 95 17.91 4.14 -15.01
CA GLY A 95 19.02 3.60 -14.19
C GLY A 95 19.58 2.28 -14.75
N GLY A 96 19.64 2.12 -16.08
CA GLY A 96 20.11 0.92 -16.75
C GLY A 96 19.09 -0.23 -16.84
N LEU A 97 17.80 0.05 -16.57
CA LEU A 97 16.72 -0.92 -16.78
C LEU A 97 16.23 -0.85 -18.22
N GLN A 98 16.04 -2.04 -18.81
CA GLN A 98 15.48 -2.26 -20.13
C GLN A 98 14.27 -3.17 -20.05
N TYR A 99 13.31 -2.96 -20.94
CA TYR A 99 12.09 -3.75 -21.01
C TYR A 99 11.95 -4.29 -22.44
N ALA A 100 11.81 -5.59 -22.59
CA ALA A 100 11.79 -6.23 -23.88
C ALA A 100 10.57 -7.13 -24.06
N LYS A 101 10.15 -7.32 -25.30
CA LYS A 101 9.11 -8.26 -25.71
C LYS A 101 9.61 -9.11 -26.85
N LYS A 102 9.51 -10.44 -26.70
CA LYS A 102 9.75 -11.39 -27.77
C LYS A 102 8.49 -11.49 -28.64
N VAL A 103 8.65 -11.30 -29.94
CA VAL A 103 7.53 -11.33 -30.91
C VAL A 103 7.87 -12.23 -32.07
N SER A 104 6.84 -12.91 -32.62
CA SER A 104 6.93 -13.68 -33.85
C SER A 104 5.92 -13.13 -34.84
N VAL A 105 6.37 -12.58 -35.94
CA VAL A 105 5.53 -11.87 -36.94
C VAL A 105 5.48 -12.70 -38.22
N PRO A 106 4.31 -13.18 -38.65
CA PRO A 106 4.17 -13.91 -39.89
C PRO A 106 4.64 -13.14 -41.12
N ALA A 107 4.92 -13.82 -42.19
CA ALA A 107 5.30 -13.21 -43.47
C ALA A 107 4.25 -12.20 -43.96
N ARG A 108 4.70 -11.07 -44.47
CA ARG A 108 3.84 -10.00 -45.06
C ARG A 108 2.67 -9.56 -44.17
N SER A 109 2.91 -9.48 -42.86
CA SER A 109 1.88 -9.11 -41.89
C SER A 109 2.33 -8.02 -40.94
N THR A 110 1.34 -7.36 -40.33
CA THR A 110 1.54 -6.39 -39.26
C THR A 110 1.02 -6.96 -37.97
N PHE A 111 1.80 -6.87 -36.91
CA PHE A 111 1.48 -7.39 -35.58
C PHE A 111 1.56 -6.25 -34.57
N GLU A 112 0.52 -6.09 -33.77
CA GLU A 112 0.49 -5.15 -32.65
C GLU A 112 0.65 -5.88 -31.34
N THR A 113 1.46 -5.34 -30.46
CA THR A 113 1.68 -5.88 -29.11
C THR A 113 1.94 -4.75 -28.13
N SER A 114 1.65 -5.03 -26.86
CA SER A 114 1.95 -4.13 -25.74
C SER A 114 2.56 -4.90 -24.58
N TRP A 115 3.36 -4.21 -23.75
CA TRP A 115 3.92 -4.79 -22.54
C TRP A 115 4.21 -3.70 -21.50
N PRO A 116 4.24 -4.06 -20.19
CA PRO A 116 4.53 -3.12 -19.14
C PRO A 116 5.97 -2.61 -19.17
N VAL A 117 6.13 -1.32 -18.94
CA VAL A 117 7.42 -0.64 -18.75
C VAL A 117 7.33 0.28 -17.53
N ARG A 118 8.41 0.39 -16.76
CA ARG A 118 8.51 1.34 -15.65
C ARG A 118 9.42 2.49 -16.03
N VAL A 119 8.91 3.70 -15.91
CA VAL A 119 9.68 4.93 -16.18
C VAL A 119 10.46 5.29 -14.92
N GLY A 120 11.69 5.77 -15.07
CA GLY A 120 12.47 6.31 -13.95
C GLY A 120 11.91 7.66 -13.47
N THR A 121 12.59 8.28 -12.51
CA THR A 121 12.20 9.60 -12.01
C THR A 121 12.52 10.65 -13.07
N VAL A 122 11.50 11.32 -13.60
CA VAL A 122 11.56 12.34 -14.63
C VAL A 122 10.75 13.55 -14.17
N ASP A 123 11.34 14.74 -14.27
CA ASP A 123 10.70 15.99 -13.86
C ASP A 123 10.15 16.80 -15.06
N THR A 124 10.35 16.28 -16.29
CA THR A 124 9.85 16.91 -17.52
C THR A 124 8.56 16.26 -18.00
N PRO A 125 7.64 17.01 -18.65
CA PRO A 125 6.35 16.46 -19.12
C PRO A 125 6.48 15.51 -20.32
N THR A 126 7.67 15.42 -20.91
CA THR A 126 7.99 14.50 -22.00
C THR A 126 9.31 13.81 -21.72
N SER A 127 9.43 12.57 -22.17
CA SER A 127 10.66 11.80 -22.06
C SER A 127 10.88 10.97 -23.31
N ASP A 128 12.13 10.80 -23.69
CA ASP A 128 12.52 9.99 -24.82
C ASP A 128 12.69 8.53 -24.41
N PHE A 129 12.08 7.63 -25.17
CA PHE A 129 12.20 6.20 -25.03
C PHE A 129 13.02 5.69 -26.20
N ALA A 130 14.24 5.24 -25.92
CA ALA A 130 15.06 4.60 -26.92
C ALA A 130 14.54 3.20 -27.18
N TYR A 131 14.48 2.77 -28.45
CA TYR A 131 14.04 1.43 -28.78
C TYR A 131 14.89 0.80 -29.89
N LEU A 132 14.98 -0.53 -29.84
CA LEU A 132 15.71 -1.33 -30.82
C LEU A 132 14.97 -2.64 -31.08
N ILE A 133 15.20 -3.22 -32.27
CA ILE A 133 14.72 -4.53 -32.62
C ILE A 133 15.93 -5.43 -32.95
N PHE A 134 15.96 -6.62 -32.37
CA PHE A 134 17.02 -7.60 -32.58
C PHE A 134 16.42 -8.85 -33.22
N PRO A 135 16.99 -9.36 -34.35
CA PRO A 135 16.60 -10.65 -34.88
C PRO A 135 16.96 -11.76 -33.89
N THR A 136 16.29 -12.90 -34.02
CA THR A 136 16.55 -14.10 -33.19
C THR A 136 18.02 -14.54 -33.35
N GLY A 137 18.68 -14.84 -32.22
CA GLY A 137 20.11 -15.23 -32.18
C GLY A 137 21.08 -14.08 -31.92
N ALA A 138 20.64 -12.82 -31.98
CA ALA A 138 21.41 -11.67 -31.54
C ALA A 138 21.05 -11.25 -30.10
N GLU A 139 20.33 -12.11 -29.35
CA GLU A 139 19.69 -11.83 -28.05
C GLU A 139 20.70 -11.66 -26.91
N ASP A 140 21.93 -12.19 -27.02
CA ASP A 140 22.96 -12.19 -25.98
C ASP A 140 23.59 -10.79 -25.71
N GLY A 141 23.33 -9.82 -26.58
CA GLY A 141 23.80 -8.46 -26.39
C GLY A 141 22.82 -7.65 -25.50
N LEU A 142 23.13 -7.46 -24.22
CA LEU A 142 22.61 -6.31 -23.50
C LEU A 142 23.00 -5.05 -24.31
N ILE A 143 22.10 -4.07 -24.49
CA ILE A 143 22.45 -2.82 -25.17
C ILE A 143 23.55 -2.18 -24.36
N HIS A 144 24.81 -2.44 -24.72
CA HIS A 144 25.90 -1.62 -24.25
C HIS A 144 25.72 -0.23 -24.90
N ARG A 145 25.95 0.82 -24.14
CA ARG A 145 26.01 2.18 -24.68
C ARG A 145 26.94 2.14 -25.89
N ARG A 146 26.35 2.04 -27.10
CA ARG A 146 27.13 2.10 -28.34
C ARG A 146 27.87 3.44 -28.34
N LYS A 147 29.09 3.39 -28.80
CA LYS A 147 29.88 4.60 -29.05
C LYS A 147 29.05 5.55 -29.90
N THR A 148 29.14 6.80 -29.59
CA THR A 148 28.45 8.02 -29.91
C THR A 148 28.00 8.28 -31.36
N ASP A 149 28.12 7.38 -32.32
CA ASP A 149 27.94 7.65 -33.76
C ASP A 149 26.76 6.92 -34.42
N GLU A 150 26.03 6.03 -33.72
CA GLU A 150 24.83 5.39 -34.29
C GLU A 150 23.56 6.05 -33.77
N PHE A 151 22.70 6.49 -34.66
CA PHE A 151 21.38 7.02 -34.38
C PHE A 151 20.51 5.90 -33.78
N ILE A 152 20.15 6.03 -32.49
CA ILE A 152 19.20 5.15 -31.84
C ILE A 152 17.82 5.79 -32.00
N PRO A 153 16.84 5.12 -32.62
CA PRO A 153 15.50 5.65 -32.76
C PRO A 153 14.85 5.85 -31.36
N THR A 154 14.17 6.95 -31.21
CA THR A 154 13.43 7.29 -30.00
C THR A 154 11.98 7.64 -30.33
N TYR A 155 11.08 7.41 -29.40
CA TYR A 155 9.76 8.05 -29.42
C TYR A 155 9.60 8.94 -28.20
N ALA A 156 8.97 10.09 -28.38
CA ALA A 156 8.65 10.98 -27.30
C ALA A 156 7.36 10.52 -26.62
N GLY A 157 7.48 10.07 -25.37
CA GLY A 157 6.33 9.70 -24.54
C GLY A 157 5.90 10.86 -23.64
N LEU A 158 4.60 11.08 -23.49
CA LEU A 158 4.06 11.96 -22.47
C LEU A 158 4.30 11.35 -21.09
N VAL A 159 5.03 12.04 -20.22
CA VAL A 159 5.31 11.63 -18.85
C VAL A 159 4.74 12.65 -17.89
N THR A 160 3.89 12.21 -16.99
CA THR A 160 3.41 13.06 -15.90
C THR A 160 4.40 12.95 -14.73
N PRO A 161 4.98 14.06 -14.24
CA PRO A 161 5.85 14.04 -13.06
C PRO A 161 5.13 13.48 -11.84
N SER A 162 5.86 12.81 -10.94
CA SER A 162 5.29 12.21 -9.72
C SER A 162 4.70 13.24 -8.74
N SER A 163 5.12 14.50 -8.85
CA SER A 163 4.58 15.63 -8.09
C SER A 163 3.19 16.07 -8.54
N VAL A 164 2.77 15.69 -9.75
CA VAL A 164 1.44 16.00 -10.28
C VAL A 164 0.48 14.91 -9.83
N LEU A 165 -0.46 15.29 -8.99
CA LEU A 165 -1.51 14.41 -8.46
C LEU A 165 -2.79 14.55 -9.28
N GLY A 166 -3.62 13.51 -9.25
CA GLY A 166 -4.98 13.58 -9.78
C GLY A 166 -5.11 13.23 -11.27
N LEU A 167 -4.19 12.43 -11.82
CA LEU A 167 -4.38 11.90 -13.17
C LEU A 167 -5.63 11.02 -13.22
N THR A 168 -6.64 11.50 -13.94
CA THR A 168 -7.96 10.89 -14.04
C THR A 168 -8.14 10.21 -15.39
N GLY A 169 -8.42 8.91 -15.35
CA GLY A 169 -8.90 8.16 -16.52
C GLY A 169 -10.41 8.34 -16.70
N PHE A 170 -10.84 8.48 -17.91
CA PHE A 170 -12.25 8.55 -18.27
C PHE A 170 -12.57 7.55 -19.38
N LEU A 171 -13.52 6.65 -19.11
CA LEU A 171 -14.05 5.67 -20.07
C LEU A 171 -15.46 6.11 -20.48
N PRO A 172 -15.59 6.90 -21.57
CA PRO A 172 -16.89 7.34 -22.07
C PRO A 172 -17.65 6.19 -22.72
N ASP A 173 -18.97 6.32 -22.79
CA ASP A 173 -19.77 5.48 -23.68
C ASP A 173 -19.59 5.99 -25.13
N VAL A 174 -19.53 5.07 -26.08
CA VAL A 174 -19.35 5.40 -27.50
C VAL A 174 -20.54 6.24 -28.02
N ASP A 175 -21.73 5.98 -27.48
CA ASP A 175 -22.99 6.62 -27.87
C ASP A 175 -23.40 7.76 -26.93
N GLU A 176 -22.50 8.23 -26.02
CA GLU A 176 -22.82 9.29 -25.05
C GLU A 176 -23.00 10.64 -25.77
N PRO A 177 -24.15 11.32 -25.60
CA PRO A 177 -24.32 12.66 -26.12
C PRO A 177 -23.30 13.63 -25.60
N ASN A 178 -22.77 14.54 -26.43
CA ASN A 178 -21.72 15.48 -26.06
C ASN A 178 -22.04 16.32 -24.80
N GLU A 179 -23.28 16.73 -24.61
CA GLU A 179 -23.70 17.50 -23.43
C GLU A 179 -23.52 16.72 -22.12
N GLN A 180 -23.78 15.40 -22.13
CA GLN A 180 -23.62 14.54 -20.96
C GLN A 180 -22.16 14.18 -20.70
N LEU A 181 -21.40 13.97 -21.75
CA LEU A 181 -19.96 13.87 -21.71
C LEU A 181 -19.34 15.11 -21.04
N ASP A 182 -19.77 16.29 -21.49
CA ASP A 182 -19.30 17.57 -20.95
C ASP A 182 -19.70 17.76 -19.49
N SER A 183 -20.89 17.30 -19.06
CA SER A 183 -21.33 17.40 -17.66
C SER A 183 -20.43 16.55 -16.75
N THR A 184 -20.06 15.34 -17.14
CA THR A 184 -19.17 14.46 -16.39
C THR A 184 -17.75 15.02 -16.32
N LEU A 185 -17.23 15.50 -17.45
CA LEU A 185 -15.91 16.12 -17.51
C LEU A 185 -15.83 17.41 -16.69
N ASN A 186 -16.88 18.24 -16.71
CA ASN A 186 -16.95 19.44 -15.88
C ASN A 186 -16.97 19.11 -14.40
N LEU A 187 -17.72 18.09 -13.97
CA LEU A 187 -17.71 17.64 -12.57
C LEU A 187 -16.31 17.16 -12.15
N LEU A 188 -15.61 16.37 -12.98
CA LEU A 188 -14.23 15.92 -12.71
C LEU A 188 -13.26 17.12 -12.60
N ARG A 189 -13.35 18.08 -13.52
CA ARG A 189 -12.52 19.30 -13.47
C ARG A 189 -12.78 20.13 -12.21
N LEU A 190 -14.04 20.26 -11.80
CA LEU A 190 -14.39 20.98 -10.58
C LEU A 190 -13.89 20.28 -9.32
N MET A 191 -13.97 18.94 -9.28
CA MET A 191 -13.45 18.15 -8.15
C MET A 191 -11.94 18.29 -8.01
N THR A 192 -11.18 18.27 -9.12
CA THR A 192 -9.72 18.47 -9.11
C THR A 192 -9.37 19.91 -8.72
N TYR A 193 -10.04 20.89 -9.31
CA TYR A 193 -9.81 22.31 -9.01
C TYR A 193 -10.00 22.65 -7.53
N SER A 194 -11.07 22.16 -6.91
CA SER A 194 -11.36 22.44 -5.50
C SER A 194 -10.33 21.78 -4.56
N ARG A 195 -9.62 20.74 -5.00
CA ARG A 195 -8.48 20.12 -4.29
C ARG A 195 -7.13 20.75 -4.65
N ARG A 196 -7.11 21.86 -5.42
CA ARG A 196 -5.90 22.51 -5.92
C ARG A 196 -4.99 21.57 -6.72
N GLN A 197 -5.59 20.60 -7.39
CA GLN A 197 -4.92 19.68 -8.29
C GLN A 197 -5.13 20.15 -9.74
N GLU A 198 -4.19 19.80 -10.61
CA GLU A 198 -4.36 20.05 -12.04
C GLU A 198 -5.42 19.13 -12.63
N ALA A 199 -6.26 19.68 -13.53
CA ALA A 199 -7.31 18.90 -14.19
C ALA A 199 -6.72 18.02 -15.31
N ASN A 200 -5.96 16.99 -14.94
CA ASN A 200 -5.38 16.03 -15.86
C ASN A 200 -6.36 14.87 -16.10
N VAL A 201 -7.22 15.03 -17.09
CA VAL A 201 -8.16 13.98 -17.53
C VAL A 201 -7.67 13.39 -18.84
N THR A 202 -7.59 12.08 -18.93
CA THR A 202 -7.26 11.34 -20.15
C THR A 202 -8.41 10.40 -20.51
N THR A 203 -8.88 10.50 -21.75
CA THR A 203 -9.88 9.56 -22.29
C THR A 203 -9.17 8.26 -22.64
N ILE A 204 -9.75 7.15 -22.22
CA ILE A 204 -9.20 5.81 -22.41
C ILE A 204 -10.09 5.03 -23.36
N ASN A 205 -9.48 4.31 -24.29
CA ASN A 205 -10.20 3.37 -25.14
C ASN A 205 -10.13 1.97 -24.51
N LEU A 206 -11.28 1.31 -24.36
CA LEU A 206 -11.37 -0.04 -23.80
C LEU A 206 -10.54 -1.08 -24.57
N ALA A 207 -10.42 -0.93 -25.88
CA ALA A 207 -9.64 -1.84 -26.72
C ALA A 207 -8.10 -1.76 -26.47
N ASP A 208 -7.60 -0.66 -25.89
CA ASP A 208 -6.18 -0.48 -25.59
C ASP A 208 -5.80 -0.99 -24.18
N LEU A 209 -6.79 -1.41 -23.38
CA LEU A 209 -6.56 -2.01 -22.08
C LEU A 209 -6.25 -3.51 -22.22
N SER A 210 -5.10 -3.91 -21.70
CA SER A 210 -4.69 -5.31 -21.60
C SER A 210 -5.12 -5.90 -20.26
N SER A 211 -5.07 -7.21 -20.11
CA SER A 211 -5.34 -7.90 -18.82
C SER A 211 -4.38 -7.53 -17.68
N HIS A 212 -3.28 -6.83 -17.98
CA HIS A 212 -2.31 -6.39 -16.98
C HIS A 212 -2.80 -5.15 -16.22
N GLY A 213 -2.94 -5.25 -14.90
CA GLY A 213 -3.31 -4.12 -14.03
C GLY A 213 -2.33 -2.93 -14.09
N GLU A 214 -1.11 -3.14 -14.55
CA GLU A 214 -0.07 -2.14 -14.75
C GLU A 214 -0.46 -1.10 -15.80
N CYS A 215 -1.37 -1.41 -16.73
CA CYS A 215 -1.84 -0.47 -17.75
C CYS A 215 -2.60 0.72 -17.12
N LEU A 216 -3.23 0.54 -15.96
CA LEU A 216 -3.96 1.57 -15.23
C LEU A 216 -3.20 2.15 -14.04
N GLU A 217 -2.00 1.64 -13.73
CA GLU A 217 -1.22 2.12 -12.60
C GLU A 217 -0.85 3.61 -12.67
N PRO A 218 -0.66 4.22 -13.83
CA PRO A 218 -0.44 5.66 -13.93
C PRO A 218 -1.61 6.49 -13.39
N LEU A 219 -2.84 5.94 -13.35
CA LEU A 219 -4.03 6.66 -12.90
C LEU A 219 -4.09 6.73 -11.37
N ASP A 220 -4.54 7.86 -10.87
CA ASP A 220 -4.95 8.01 -9.48
C ASP A 220 -6.45 7.67 -9.32
N GLN A 221 -7.28 8.02 -10.28
CA GLN A 221 -8.70 7.68 -10.34
C GLN A 221 -9.16 7.34 -11.76
N LEU A 222 -10.25 6.56 -11.84
CA LEU A 222 -10.89 6.15 -13.07
C LEU A 222 -12.40 6.39 -12.97
N THR A 223 -12.98 6.99 -13.99
CA THR A 223 -14.43 7.16 -14.12
C THR A 223 -14.95 6.30 -15.27
N VAL A 224 -15.97 5.49 -15.00
CA VAL A 224 -16.59 4.58 -15.96
C VAL A 224 -18.02 5.01 -16.20
N THR A 225 -18.32 5.31 -17.47
CA THR A 225 -19.69 5.61 -17.95
C THR A 225 -20.13 4.64 -19.05
N SER A 226 -19.22 3.77 -19.55
CA SER A 226 -19.50 2.89 -20.68
C SER A 226 -20.16 1.59 -20.27
N SER A 227 -21.29 1.28 -20.91
CA SER A 227 -21.97 -0.03 -20.85
C SER A 227 -21.25 -1.09 -21.68
N ALA A 228 -20.45 -0.68 -22.68
CA ALA A 228 -19.69 -1.56 -23.57
C ALA A 228 -18.58 -2.34 -22.85
N LEU A 229 -18.27 -2.03 -21.60
CA LEU A 229 -17.26 -2.70 -20.78
C LEU A 229 -17.42 -4.23 -20.77
N LEU A 230 -18.64 -4.74 -20.80
CA LEU A 230 -18.93 -6.18 -20.84
C LEU A 230 -18.34 -6.90 -22.06
N GLN A 231 -18.02 -6.18 -23.13
CA GLN A 231 -17.44 -6.73 -24.36
C GLN A 231 -15.90 -6.87 -24.25
N TYR A 232 -15.28 -6.33 -23.18
CA TYR A 232 -13.84 -6.25 -22.99
C TYR A 232 -13.40 -6.92 -21.67
N PRO A 233 -13.33 -8.26 -21.60
CA PRO A 233 -12.98 -8.97 -20.37
C PRO A 233 -11.58 -8.59 -19.85
N ASP A 234 -10.61 -8.34 -20.75
CA ASP A 234 -9.27 -7.91 -20.37
C ASP A 234 -9.28 -6.55 -19.64
N ALA A 235 -10.13 -5.63 -20.07
CA ALA A 235 -10.31 -4.33 -19.40
C ALA A 235 -10.94 -4.51 -18.01
N ILE A 236 -11.90 -5.41 -17.86
CA ILE A 236 -12.49 -5.75 -16.56
C ILE A 236 -11.43 -6.28 -15.60
N ASP A 237 -10.65 -7.28 -16.04
CA ASP A 237 -9.58 -7.88 -15.22
C ASP A 237 -8.53 -6.85 -14.82
N SER A 238 -8.18 -5.96 -15.73
CA SER A 238 -7.25 -4.86 -15.48
C SER A 238 -7.77 -3.85 -14.45
N ILE A 239 -9.03 -3.43 -14.59
CA ILE A 239 -9.67 -2.49 -13.65
C ILE A 239 -9.78 -3.14 -12.26
N ARG A 240 -10.16 -4.41 -12.18
CA ARG A 240 -10.23 -5.17 -10.92
C ARG A 240 -8.86 -5.23 -10.23
N ALA A 241 -7.81 -5.61 -10.95
CA ALA A 241 -6.46 -5.70 -10.41
C ALA A 241 -5.95 -4.33 -9.92
N TRP A 242 -6.17 -3.28 -10.71
CA TRP A 242 -5.82 -1.90 -10.35
C TRP A 242 -6.59 -1.41 -9.12
N LEU A 243 -7.89 -1.71 -9.05
CA LEU A 243 -8.74 -1.35 -7.91
C LEU A 243 -8.28 -2.04 -6.63
N GLN A 244 -8.00 -3.36 -6.68
CA GLN A 244 -7.51 -4.11 -5.53
C GLN A 244 -6.17 -3.56 -4.99
N ARG A 245 -5.33 -2.98 -5.86
CA ARG A 245 -4.06 -2.30 -5.51
C ARG A 245 -4.22 -0.86 -4.99
N GLY A 246 -5.45 -0.40 -4.77
CA GLY A 246 -5.72 0.93 -4.19
C GLY A 246 -6.16 1.98 -5.20
N GLY A 247 -6.58 1.57 -6.38
CA GLY A 247 -7.23 2.44 -7.36
C GLY A 247 -8.53 3.04 -6.83
N ARG A 248 -8.96 4.14 -7.43
CA ARG A 248 -10.21 4.82 -7.08
C ARG A 248 -11.10 4.88 -8.28
N LEU A 249 -12.24 4.22 -8.16
CA LEU A 249 -13.17 4.02 -9.24
C LEU A 249 -14.47 4.80 -8.97
N TRP A 250 -14.89 5.58 -9.95
CA TRP A 250 -16.21 6.17 -9.97
C TRP A 250 -17.05 5.50 -11.05
N ILE A 251 -18.13 4.84 -10.64
CA ILE A 251 -19.11 4.20 -11.55
C ILE A 251 -20.37 5.06 -11.59
N ARG A 252 -20.75 5.46 -12.78
CA ARG A 252 -22.04 6.10 -13.03
C ARG A 252 -23.07 5.03 -13.41
N LEU A 253 -23.80 4.52 -12.41
CA LEU A 253 -24.74 3.42 -12.61
C LEU A 253 -25.87 3.77 -13.57
N ASP A 254 -26.28 5.05 -13.61
CA ASP A 254 -27.26 5.58 -14.56
C ASP A 254 -26.83 5.45 -16.04
N ARG A 255 -25.55 5.23 -16.30
CA ARG A 255 -24.94 5.05 -17.63
C ARG A 255 -24.40 3.65 -17.84
N THR A 256 -23.56 3.19 -16.92
CA THR A 256 -22.87 1.90 -17.02
C THR A 256 -23.83 0.72 -16.95
N GLY A 257 -24.93 0.87 -16.22
CA GLY A 257 -25.86 -0.22 -15.94
C GLY A 257 -25.36 -1.17 -14.86
N ILE A 258 -26.27 -1.95 -14.29
CA ILE A 258 -25.97 -2.84 -13.16
C ILE A 258 -25.09 -4.03 -13.56
N ASP A 259 -25.23 -4.57 -14.75
CA ASP A 259 -24.51 -5.76 -15.19
C ASP A 259 -23.03 -5.47 -15.38
N ALA A 260 -22.68 -4.31 -15.96
CA ALA A 260 -21.28 -3.89 -16.08
C ALA A 260 -20.67 -3.54 -14.71
N ALA A 261 -21.43 -2.91 -13.81
CA ALA A 261 -20.99 -2.67 -12.44
C ALA A 261 -20.72 -3.97 -11.67
N ARG A 262 -21.62 -4.97 -11.80
CA ARG A 262 -21.42 -6.31 -11.21
C ARG A 262 -20.22 -7.03 -11.81
N SER A 263 -20.01 -6.91 -13.12
CA SER A 263 -18.84 -7.52 -13.76
C SER A 263 -17.51 -6.98 -13.20
N LEU A 264 -17.48 -5.75 -12.70
CA LEU A 264 -16.30 -5.15 -12.06
C LEU A 264 -16.12 -5.54 -10.59
N LEU A 265 -17.22 -5.66 -9.85
CA LEU A 265 -17.18 -5.69 -8.39
C LEU A 265 -17.64 -7.03 -7.78
N ASP A 266 -18.23 -7.92 -8.58
CA ASP A 266 -18.83 -9.20 -8.13
C ASP A 266 -19.69 -9.01 -6.86
N ASP A 267 -19.49 -9.85 -5.84
CA ASP A 267 -20.20 -9.80 -4.56
C ASP A 267 -19.78 -8.58 -3.68
N ALA A 268 -18.76 -7.83 -4.09
CA ALA A 268 -18.38 -6.60 -3.40
C ALA A 268 -19.34 -5.43 -3.69
N LEU A 269 -20.30 -5.59 -4.64
CA LEU A 269 -21.32 -4.59 -4.94
C LEU A 269 -22.58 -4.84 -4.08
N PRO A 270 -22.71 -4.22 -2.91
CA PRO A 270 -23.78 -4.54 -1.96
C PRO A 270 -25.05 -3.74 -2.28
N LEU A 271 -25.52 -3.80 -3.53
CA LEU A 271 -26.75 -3.11 -3.95
C LEU A 271 -27.54 -3.87 -5.02
N SER A 272 -28.84 -3.66 -5.00
CA SER A 272 -29.77 -4.18 -5.99
C SER A 272 -30.62 -3.06 -6.59
N VAL A 273 -30.86 -3.14 -7.91
CA VAL A 273 -31.65 -2.14 -8.64
C VAL A 273 -33.13 -2.49 -8.51
N VAL A 274 -33.92 -1.51 -8.10
CA VAL A 274 -35.39 -1.62 -8.01
C VAL A 274 -36.05 -1.12 -9.29
N GLY A 275 -35.50 -0.08 -9.92
CA GLY A 275 -36.03 0.50 -11.16
C GLY A 275 -35.48 1.89 -11.41
N GLU A 276 -35.92 2.50 -12.47
CA GLU A 276 -35.51 3.85 -12.86
C GLU A 276 -36.68 4.83 -12.73
N THR A 277 -36.37 6.09 -12.49
CA THR A 277 -37.35 7.16 -12.41
C THR A 277 -36.79 8.46 -12.98
N THR A 278 -37.66 9.41 -13.27
CA THR A 278 -37.29 10.76 -13.72
C THR A 278 -37.94 11.80 -12.83
N ALA A 279 -37.26 12.91 -12.59
CA ALA A 279 -37.77 14.01 -11.79
C ALA A 279 -37.22 15.36 -12.29
N ASN A 280 -38.06 16.42 -12.25
CA ASN A 280 -37.69 17.78 -12.58
C ASN A 280 -37.17 18.53 -11.35
N SER A 281 -37.53 18.09 -10.15
CA SER A 281 -37.03 18.62 -8.90
C SER A 281 -36.67 17.46 -7.98
N VAL A 282 -35.53 17.57 -7.28
CA VAL A 282 -35.06 16.58 -6.32
C VAL A 282 -34.55 17.27 -5.07
N VAL A 283 -34.75 16.63 -3.93
CA VAL A 283 -34.14 17.05 -2.64
C VAL A 283 -33.04 16.07 -2.30
N LEU A 284 -31.79 16.55 -2.38
CA LEU A 284 -30.62 15.80 -1.95
C LEU A 284 -30.52 15.90 -0.44
N THR A 285 -30.57 14.75 0.23
CA THR A 285 -30.42 14.66 1.69
C THR A 285 -29.06 14.07 2.04
N LEU A 286 -28.27 14.79 2.83
CA LEU A 286 -26.99 14.30 3.34
C LEU A 286 -27.23 13.24 4.42
N ASN A 287 -26.52 12.14 4.34
CA ASN A 287 -26.58 11.13 5.40
C ASN A 287 -26.10 11.73 6.74
N PRO A 288 -26.89 11.60 7.82
CA PRO A 288 -26.59 12.20 9.13
C PRO A 288 -25.30 11.69 9.76
N ASP A 289 -24.71 10.60 9.29
CA ASP A 289 -23.45 10.07 9.83
C ASP A 289 -22.23 10.90 9.43
N ASP A 290 -22.32 11.76 8.42
CA ASP A 290 -21.22 12.62 8.00
C ASP A 290 -21.25 14.00 8.71
N ARG A 291 -21.42 13.98 10.03
CA ARG A 291 -21.46 15.20 10.88
C ARG A 291 -20.12 15.94 10.99
N LYS A 292 -19.11 15.54 10.22
CA LYS A 292 -17.82 16.25 10.15
C LYS A 292 -17.93 17.63 9.52
N GLN A 293 -19.08 17.94 8.92
CA GLN A 293 -19.23 19.15 8.14
C GLN A 293 -20.15 20.15 8.84
N THR A 294 -19.59 21.32 9.09
CA THR A 294 -20.22 22.53 9.57
C THR A 294 -21.23 23.11 8.53
N TYR A 295 -21.81 22.26 7.67
CA TYR A 295 -22.76 22.75 6.67
C TYR A 295 -24.15 22.87 7.27
N ALA A 296 -24.64 24.10 7.25
CA ALA A 296 -25.95 24.47 7.79
C ALA A 296 -27.13 23.83 7.07
N THR A 297 -26.93 23.20 5.91
CA THR A 297 -27.99 22.61 5.08
C THR A 297 -27.78 21.11 4.90
N ARG A 298 -28.62 20.32 5.57
CA ARG A 298 -28.70 18.85 5.37
C ARG A 298 -29.42 18.49 4.09
N GLU A 299 -30.17 19.42 3.52
CA GLU A 299 -31.00 19.22 2.34
C GLU A 299 -30.65 20.28 1.30
N VAL A 300 -30.48 19.84 0.06
CA VAL A 300 -30.23 20.73 -1.08
C VAL A 300 -31.29 20.43 -2.14
N GLU A 301 -32.22 21.38 -2.34
CA GLU A 301 -33.22 21.31 -3.38
C GLU A 301 -32.59 21.70 -4.73
N ARG A 302 -32.84 20.89 -5.74
CA ARG A 302 -32.38 21.08 -7.13
C ARG A 302 -33.54 20.97 -8.10
N THR A 303 -33.71 21.99 -8.95
CA THR A 303 -34.71 22.02 -10.02
C THR A 303 -33.96 22.04 -11.36
N PHE A 304 -34.46 21.32 -12.33
CA PHE A 304 -33.87 21.14 -13.65
C PHE A 304 -34.88 21.52 -14.73
N ASP A 305 -34.39 22.12 -15.81
CA ASP A 305 -35.20 22.48 -16.96
C ASP A 305 -35.74 21.23 -17.72
N GLU A 306 -34.89 20.17 -17.76
CA GLU A 306 -35.22 18.84 -18.29
C GLU A 306 -35.21 17.81 -17.16
N PRO A 307 -36.15 16.81 -17.22
CA PRO A 307 -36.22 15.76 -16.21
C PRO A 307 -34.91 14.98 -16.12
N ILE A 308 -34.32 14.92 -14.93
CA ILE A 308 -33.15 14.06 -14.70
C ILE A 308 -33.60 12.63 -14.43
N ARG A 309 -32.83 11.68 -14.96
CA ARG A 309 -33.00 10.24 -14.73
C ARG A 309 -32.14 9.81 -13.55
N TYR A 310 -32.71 8.99 -12.67
CA TYR A 310 -31.93 8.31 -11.64
C TYR A 310 -32.42 6.87 -11.41
N VAL A 311 -31.47 6.02 -10.97
CA VAL A 311 -31.70 4.60 -10.70
C VAL A 311 -31.97 4.43 -9.21
N ARG A 312 -33.11 3.83 -8.87
CA ARG A 312 -33.45 3.51 -7.47
C ARG A 312 -32.79 2.20 -7.10
N VAL A 313 -32.01 2.23 -6.02
CA VAL A 313 -31.29 1.08 -5.52
C VAL A 313 -31.60 0.84 -4.04
N VAL A 314 -31.61 -0.43 -3.65
CA VAL A 314 -31.59 -0.86 -2.26
C VAL A 314 -30.17 -1.29 -1.93
N GLN A 315 -29.66 -0.81 -0.82
CA GLN A 315 -28.31 -1.03 -0.35
C GLN A 315 -28.31 -2.07 0.76
N GLU A 316 -27.40 -3.06 0.67
CA GLU A 316 -27.14 -4.07 1.70
C GLU A 316 -25.84 -3.80 2.47
N GLY A 317 -25.03 -2.80 2.05
CA GLY A 317 -23.75 -2.43 2.66
C GLY A 317 -23.14 -1.21 1.99
N GLY A 318 -21.93 -0.81 2.45
CA GLY A 318 -21.28 0.42 2.00
C GLY A 318 -21.77 1.65 2.77
N GLU A 319 -21.22 2.81 2.45
CA GLU A 319 -21.54 4.10 3.07
C GLU A 319 -22.29 4.98 2.09
N VAL A 320 -23.52 5.39 2.45
CA VAL A 320 -24.31 6.33 1.63
C VAL A 320 -23.88 7.75 1.98
N PHE A 321 -23.44 8.49 0.98
CA PHE A 321 -23.18 9.92 1.12
C PHE A 321 -24.48 10.74 0.97
N TRP A 322 -25.29 10.41 -0.05
CA TRP A 322 -26.47 11.15 -0.45
C TRP A 322 -27.64 10.24 -0.82
N SER A 323 -28.82 10.72 -0.51
CA SER A 323 -30.09 10.14 -0.95
C SER A 323 -30.99 11.20 -1.61
N ILE A 324 -31.86 10.76 -2.50
CA ILE A 324 -32.96 11.51 -3.10
C ILE A 324 -34.25 10.78 -2.70
N ASP A 325 -35.15 11.45 -2.00
CA ASP A 325 -36.42 10.89 -1.54
C ASP A 325 -36.23 9.54 -0.78
N GLY A 326 -35.16 9.45 -0.01
CA GLY A 326 -34.77 8.24 0.72
C GLY A 326 -34.01 7.18 -0.09
N TRP A 327 -33.90 7.32 -1.41
CA TRP A 327 -33.12 6.41 -2.26
C TRP A 327 -31.66 6.81 -2.31
N PRO A 328 -30.70 5.89 -2.05
CA PRO A 328 -29.28 6.17 -2.16
C PRO A 328 -28.90 6.61 -3.57
N VAL A 329 -28.14 7.72 -3.69
CA VAL A 329 -27.67 8.24 -4.98
C VAL A 329 -26.17 8.40 -5.10
N ALA A 330 -25.44 8.38 -3.98
CA ALA A 330 -23.99 8.33 -3.95
C ALA A 330 -23.55 7.41 -2.81
N ILE A 331 -22.89 6.32 -3.16
CA ILE A 331 -22.52 5.22 -2.25
C ILE A 331 -21.04 4.95 -2.38
N ARG A 332 -20.34 4.80 -1.24
CA ARG A 332 -18.94 4.37 -1.19
C ARG A 332 -18.83 2.90 -0.80
N VAL A 333 -18.04 2.16 -1.54
CA VAL A 333 -17.71 0.75 -1.29
C VAL A 333 -16.19 0.58 -1.29
N SER A 334 -15.66 -0.19 -0.35
CA SER A 334 -14.24 -0.57 -0.32
C SER A 334 -14.03 -1.91 -1.00
N VAL A 335 -13.06 -2.00 -1.90
CA VAL A 335 -12.74 -3.22 -2.66
C VAL A 335 -11.23 -3.47 -2.58
N GLY A 336 -10.80 -4.38 -1.73
CA GLY A 336 -9.40 -4.54 -1.41
C GLY A 336 -8.83 -3.24 -0.79
N ARG A 337 -7.76 -2.71 -1.36
CA ARG A 337 -7.20 -1.39 -0.99
C ARG A 337 -7.92 -0.22 -1.68
N GLY A 338 -8.72 -0.52 -2.69
CA GLY A 338 -9.37 0.47 -3.52
C GLY A 338 -10.68 1.01 -2.93
N THR A 339 -11.11 2.11 -3.49
CA THR A 339 -12.37 2.76 -3.16
C THR A 339 -13.21 2.90 -4.40
N VAL A 340 -14.47 2.50 -4.32
CA VAL A 340 -15.46 2.69 -5.38
C VAL A 340 -16.50 3.68 -4.90
N VAL A 341 -16.81 4.66 -5.73
CA VAL A 341 -17.97 5.52 -5.57
C VAL A 341 -18.96 5.16 -6.67
N VAL A 342 -20.16 4.79 -6.29
CA VAL A 342 -21.25 4.51 -7.22
C VAL A 342 -22.24 5.65 -7.13
N THR A 343 -22.52 6.31 -8.26
CA THR A 343 -23.61 7.29 -8.36
C THR A 343 -24.72 6.76 -9.24
N THR A 344 -25.95 6.98 -8.84
CA THR A 344 -27.15 6.47 -9.50
C THR A 344 -27.92 7.55 -10.27
N VAL A 345 -27.36 8.77 -10.33
CA VAL A 345 -27.99 9.97 -10.88
C VAL A 345 -27.00 10.73 -11.76
N ASP A 346 -27.51 11.55 -12.67
CA ASP A 346 -26.68 12.38 -13.54
C ASP A 346 -25.77 13.32 -12.76
N SER A 347 -24.54 13.51 -13.27
CA SER A 347 -23.50 14.33 -12.63
C SER A 347 -23.87 15.82 -12.50
N SER A 348 -24.79 16.34 -13.29
CA SER A 348 -25.29 17.74 -13.21
C SER A 348 -25.93 18.05 -11.86
N VAL A 349 -26.44 17.02 -11.16
CA VAL A 349 -27.03 17.18 -9.82
C VAL A 349 -26.02 17.72 -8.81
N PHE A 350 -24.76 17.41 -8.96
CA PHE A 350 -23.67 17.82 -8.06
C PHE A 350 -23.02 19.16 -8.43
N CYS A 351 -23.45 19.81 -9.51
CA CYS A 351 -22.91 21.06 -10.02
C CYS A 351 -23.95 22.19 -9.98
N LEU A 352 -23.50 23.40 -9.59
CA LEU A 352 -24.27 24.65 -9.70
C LEU A 352 -23.63 25.55 -10.73
N ARG A 353 -24.42 26.10 -11.67
CA ARG A 353 -23.92 27.12 -12.60
C ARG A 353 -23.71 28.44 -11.84
N GLN A 354 -22.54 29.05 -12.00
CA GLN A 354 -22.26 30.34 -11.36
C GLN A 354 -22.87 31.49 -12.18
N LEU A 355 -23.60 32.35 -11.50
CA LEU A 355 -24.22 33.52 -12.13
C LEU A 355 -23.18 34.61 -12.51
N ARG A 356 -22.01 34.61 -11.89
CA ARG A 356 -20.92 35.56 -12.18
C ARG A 356 -19.59 34.82 -12.10
N THR A 357 -18.89 34.70 -13.22
CA THR A 357 -17.54 34.14 -13.28
C THR A 357 -16.51 35.25 -13.30
N ARG A 358 -15.46 35.11 -12.47
CA ARG A 358 -14.21 35.86 -12.68
C ARG A 358 -13.49 35.27 -13.91
N GLU A 359 -12.80 36.10 -14.65
CA GLU A 359 -11.98 35.67 -15.79
C GLU A 359 -11.04 34.52 -15.32
N GLY A 360 -11.12 33.34 -15.95
CA GLY A 360 -10.38 32.14 -15.60
C GLY A 360 -10.99 31.23 -14.51
N ALA A 361 -12.14 31.58 -13.91
CA ALA A 361 -12.84 30.70 -12.99
C ALA A 361 -13.76 29.72 -13.75
N PRO A 362 -13.98 28.49 -13.21
CA PRO A 362 -14.92 27.55 -13.82
C PRO A 362 -16.35 28.13 -13.85
N GLU A 363 -17.07 27.87 -14.94
CA GLU A 363 -18.47 28.31 -15.10
C GLU A 363 -19.41 27.65 -14.06
N PHE A 364 -19.00 26.51 -13.53
CA PHE A 364 -19.75 25.71 -12.57
C PHE A 364 -19.07 25.70 -11.19
N GLN A 365 -19.83 25.44 -10.16
CA GLN A 365 -19.38 25.25 -8.78
C GLN A 365 -19.92 23.91 -8.26
N LEU A 366 -19.08 23.17 -7.51
CA LEU A 366 -19.57 22.02 -6.76
C LEU A 366 -20.55 22.47 -5.66
N ILE A 367 -21.62 21.70 -5.49
CA ILE A 367 -22.39 21.84 -4.25
C ILE A 367 -21.50 21.40 -3.08
N PRO A 368 -21.57 22.05 -1.91
CA PRO A 368 -20.79 21.65 -0.74
C PRO A 368 -20.93 20.18 -0.38
N ALA A 369 -22.09 19.67 -0.67
CA ALA A 369 -22.50 18.29 -0.56
C ALA A 369 -21.66 17.29 -1.35
N ALA A 370 -20.99 17.66 -2.41
CA ALA A 370 -20.12 16.78 -3.18
C ALA A 370 -18.75 16.52 -2.50
N GLU A 371 -18.46 17.17 -1.36
CA GLU A 371 -17.15 17.02 -0.68
C GLU A 371 -16.84 15.59 -0.21
N PRO A 372 -17.78 14.81 0.37
CA PRO A 372 -17.48 13.41 0.73
C PRO A 372 -17.10 12.55 -0.47
N MET A 373 -17.81 12.70 -1.59
CA MET A 373 -17.50 11.99 -2.83
C MET A 373 -16.15 12.43 -3.38
N GLN A 374 -15.88 13.72 -3.38
CA GLN A 374 -14.59 14.28 -3.77
C GLN A 374 -13.45 13.77 -2.87
N ALA A 375 -13.66 13.76 -1.55
CA ALA A 375 -12.69 13.22 -0.60
C ALA A 375 -12.39 11.75 -0.86
N ALA A 376 -13.40 10.94 -1.17
CA ALA A 376 -13.23 9.53 -1.49
C ALA A 376 -12.42 9.30 -2.78
N LEU A 377 -12.64 10.12 -3.82
CA LEU A 377 -12.02 9.95 -5.14
C LEU A 377 -10.64 10.63 -5.26
N PHE A 378 -10.44 11.81 -4.66
CA PHE A 378 -9.25 12.64 -4.88
C PHE A 378 -8.32 12.74 -3.65
N MET A 379 -8.22 11.70 -2.85
CA MET A 379 -7.16 11.58 -1.82
C MET A 379 -5.83 11.12 -2.46
N ASN A 380 -4.73 11.39 -1.80
CA ASN A 380 -3.44 10.85 -2.20
C ASN A 380 -3.46 9.32 -2.17
N ARG A 381 -2.74 8.70 -3.11
CA ARG A 381 -2.59 7.23 -3.15
C ARG A 381 -1.87 6.77 -1.89
N GLN A 382 -2.37 5.69 -1.30
CA GLN A 382 -1.72 5.11 -0.12
C GLN A 382 -0.44 4.38 -0.53
N GLU A 383 0.63 4.57 0.24
CA GLU A 383 1.86 3.81 0.10
C GLU A 383 1.66 2.33 0.43
N PRO A 384 2.52 1.43 -0.06
CA PRO A 384 2.51 0.03 0.33
C PRO A 384 2.57 -0.12 1.86
N LEU A 385 1.71 -0.98 2.40
CA LEU A 385 1.63 -1.20 3.85
C LEU A 385 2.83 -2.00 4.38
N LEU A 386 3.34 -2.95 3.59
CA LEU A 386 4.55 -3.71 3.93
C LEU A 386 5.79 -2.86 3.69
N ARG A 387 6.71 -2.86 4.64
CA ARG A 387 8.00 -2.18 4.54
C ARG A 387 9.10 -3.16 4.14
N LYS A 388 9.90 -2.77 3.16
CA LYS A 388 11.03 -3.57 2.64
C LYS A 388 12.00 -3.98 3.76
N ASP A 389 12.32 -3.06 4.66
CA ASP A 389 13.28 -3.29 5.75
C ASP A 389 12.79 -4.39 6.70
N SER A 390 11.52 -4.33 7.14
CA SER A 390 10.93 -5.32 8.05
C SER A 390 10.90 -6.71 7.43
N VAL A 391 10.56 -6.81 6.12
CA VAL A 391 10.58 -8.09 5.40
C VAL A 391 12.01 -8.62 5.23
N THR A 392 12.98 -7.74 4.98
CA THR A 392 14.39 -8.14 4.86
C THR A 392 14.93 -8.68 6.19
N GLU A 393 14.59 -8.05 7.32
CA GLU A 393 14.94 -8.52 8.66
C GLU A 393 14.30 -9.88 8.97
N GLN A 394 13.00 -10.04 8.64
CA GLN A 394 12.30 -11.32 8.76
C GLN A 394 13.03 -12.40 7.93
N ALA A 395 13.33 -12.12 6.66
CA ALA A 395 14.03 -13.05 5.78
C ALA A 395 15.40 -13.43 6.34
N ALA A 396 16.18 -12.48 6.84
CA ALA A 396 17.48 -12.73 7.47
C ALA A 396 17.36 -13.67 8.67
N SER A 397 16.33 -13.52 9.49
CA SER A 397 16.09 -14.36 10.66
C SER A 397 15.65 -15.80 10.27
N VAL A 398 14.90 -15.98 9.19
CA VAL A 398 14.46 -17.30 8.67
C VAL A 398 15.64 -18.05 8.03
N ILE A 399 16.48 -17.35 7.28
CA ILE A 399 17.68 -17.92 6.64
C ILE A 399 18.66 -18.39 7.72
N GLY A 400 18.64 -17.75 8.90
CA GLY A 400 19.56 -18.04 9.98
C GLY A 400 20.99 -17.54 9.73
N TYR A 401 21.16 -16.67 8.72
CA TYR A 401 22.43 -16.03 8.45
C TYR A 401 22.79 -15.06 9.58
N ARG A 402 23.82 -15.42 10.37
CA ARG A 402 24.34 -14.55 11.42
C ARG A 402 25.57 -13.83 10.92
N ILE A 403 25.43 -12.54 10.70
CA ILE A 403 26.59 -11.67 10.52
C ILE A 403 27.40 -11.74 11.82
N PRO A 404 28.74 -12.04 11.77
CA PRO A 404 29.56 -11.99 12.96
C PRO A 404 29.35 -10.69 13.72
N SER A 405 29.21 -10.76 15.05
CA SER A 405 28.91 -9.57 15.85
C SER A 405 29.99 -8.51 15.64
N ARG A 406 29.63 -7.23 15.72
CA ARG A 406 30.59 -6.11 15.62
C ARG A 406 31.73 -6.29 16.61
N PHE A 407 31.46 -6.84 17.80
CA PHE A 407 32.46 -7.15 18.80
C PHE A 407 33.45 -8.24 18.37
N THR A 408 32.98 -9.27 17.65
CA THR A 408 33.83 -10.30 17.06
C THR A 408 34.75 -9.72 15.99
N ALA A 409 34.20 -8.86 15.12
CA ALA A 409 34.98 -8.18 14.09
C ALA A 409 36.02 -7.20 14.70
N ILE A 410 35.61 -6.40 15.67
CA ILE A 410 36.48 -5.47 16.40
C ILE A 410 37.55 -6.26 17.19
N GLY A 411 37.16 -7.32 17.88
CA GLY A 411 38.09 -8.17 18.62
C GLY A 411 39.18 -8.78 17.74
N LEU A 412 38.77 -9.29 16.57
CA LEU A 412 39.69 -9.85 15.59
C LEU A 412 40.61 -8.79 14.99
N THR A 413 40.10 -7.59 14.71
CA THR A 413 40.88 -6.46 14.22
C THR A 413 41.86 -5.95 15.27
N LEU A 414 41.45 -5.89 16.55
CA LEU A 414 42.33 -5.48 17.67
C LEU A 414 43.35 -6.55 18.04
N CYS A 415 43.12 -7.82 17.72
CA CYS A 415 44.08 -8.89 17.97
C CYS A 415 45.41 -8.67 17.21
N PHE A 416 45.32 -8.13 15.96
CA PHE A 416 46.50 -7.84 15.16
C PHE A 416 47.50 -6.86 15.82
N PRO A 417 47.10 -5.63 16.18
CA PRO A 417 48.01 -4.70 16.86
C PRO A 417 48.44 -5.18 18.25
N ALA A 418 47.62 -5.93 18.98
CA ALA A 418 47.98 -6.50 20.27
C ALA A 418 49.09 -7.54 20.12
N VAL A 419 48.97 -8.47 19.17
CA VAL A 419 50.04 -9.46 18.90
C VAL A 419 51.31 -8.77 18.41
N LEU A 420 51.17 -7.76 17.54
CA LEU A 420 52.32 -6.96 17.07
C LEU A 420 53.05 -6.26 18.20
N LEU A 421 52.32 -5.67 19.13
CA LEU A 421 52.89 -4.99 20.31
C LEU A 421 53.64 -5.98 21.20
N VAL A 422 53.03 -7.13 21.50
CA VAL A 422 53.67 -8.17 22.33
C VAL A 422 54.95 -8.71 21.68
N VAL A 423 54.89 -9.05 20.40
CA VAL A 423 56.04 -9.58 19.64
C VAL A 423 57.09 -8.49 19.48
N GLY A 424 56.70 -7.23 19.22
CA GLY A 424 57.59 -6.10 19.11
C GLY A 424 58.41 -5.84 20.41
N VAL A 425 57.71 -5.78 21.57
CA VAL A 425 58.35 -5.62 22.87
C VAL A 425 59.29 -6.80 23.22
N TRP A 426 58.87 -8.04 22.86
CA TRP A 426 59.69 -9.22 23.10
C TRP A 426 60.96 -9.23 22.24
N LEU A 427 60.86 -8.88 20.94
CA LEU A 427 62.00 -8.77 20.04
C LEU A 427 62.95 -7.61 20.44
N GLN A 428 62.41 -6.49 20.88
CA GLN A 428 63.18 -5.35 21.36
C GLN A 428 63.99 -5.72 22.63
N ARG A 429 63.39 -6.49 23.55
CA ARG A 429 64.11 -7.03 24.73
C ARG A 429 65.23 -8.00 24.37
N ARG A 430 65.21 -8.61 23.22
CA ARG A 430 66.25 -9.51 22.71
C ARG A 430 67.24 -8.84 21.76
N ASN A 431 67.16 -7.52 21.57
CA ASN A 431 67.99 -6.77 20.60
C ASN A 431 67.91 -7.29 19.16
N GLN A 432 66.77 -7.88 18.77
CA GLN A 432 66.56 -8.47 17.46
C GLN A 432 65.42 -7.74 16.72
N GLY A 433 65.34 -6.41 16.80
CA GLY A 433 64.23 -5.61 16.19
C GLY A 433 64.09 -5.74 14.68
N GLU A 434 65.18 -6.06 13.99
CA GLU A 434 65.17 -6.26 12.51
C GLU A 434 64.30 -7.43 12.07
N LEU A 435 64.08 -8.44 12.92
CA LEU A 435 63.21 -9.58 12.64
C LEU A 435 61.73 -9.18 12.57
N LEU A 436 61.39 -7.99 13.12
CA LEU A 436 60.00 -7.51 13.05
C LEU A 436 59.56 -7.28 11.61
N ILE A 437 60.44 -6.85 10.71
CA ILE A 437 60.14 -6.63 9.30
C ILE A 437 59.69 -7.95 8.58
N LEU A 438 60.31 -9.06 8.99
CA LEU A 438 60.02 -10.38 8.42
C LEU A 438 58.82 -11.05 9.10
N LEU A 439 58.61 -10.80 10.41
CA LEU A 439 57.50 -11.35 11.18
C LEU A 439 56.15 -10.60 10.96
N LEU A 440 56.20 -9.32 10.61
CA LEU A 440 54.99 -8.49 10.38
C LEU A 440 54.07 -9.08 9.31
N PRO A 441 54.52 -9.44 8.10
CA PRO A 441 53.63 -10.08 7.13
C PRO A 441 53.16 -11.48 7.57
N LEU A 442 53.96 -12.21 8.31
CA LEU A 442 53.62 -13.52 8.84
C LEU A 442 52.48 -13.40 9.88
N ILE A 443 52.59 -12.44 10.82
CA ILE A 443 51.53 -12.16 11.79
C ILE A 443 50.26 -11.68 11.10
N ALA A 444 50.37 -10.82 10.07
CA ALA A 444 49.23 -10.36 9.30
C ALA A 444 48.46 -11.52 8.61
N ILE A 445 49.21 -12.45 8.00
CA ILE A 445 48.63 -13.65 7.38
C ILE A 445 47.96 -14.53 8.47
N LEU A 446 48.62 -14.71 9.62
CA LEU A 446 48.13 -15.59 10.69
C LEU A 446 46.85 -15.05 11.35
N VAL A 447 46.65 -13.73 11.38
CA VAL A 447 45.40 -13.10 11.83
C VAL A 447 44.36 -13.04 10.69
N ALA A 448 44.78 -12.87 9.45
CA ALA A 448 43.86 -12.82 8.30
C ALA A 448 43.20 -14.19 8.01
N ILE A 449 43.92 -15.32 8.22
CA ILE A 449 43.37 -16.68 7.99
C ILE A 449 42.08 -16.94 8.81
N PRO A 450 42.05 -16.71 10.14
CA PRO A 450 40.80 -16.84 10.90
C PRO A 450 39.69 -15.86 10.46
N ALA A 451 40.06 -14.64 10.06
CA ALA A 451 39.09 -13.66 9.56
C ALA A 451 38.45 -14.12 8.26
N VAL A 452 39.27 -14.57 7.30
CA VAL A 452 38.79 -15.14 6.03
C VAL A 452 38.04 -16.44 6.29
N GLY A 453 38.53 -17.30 7.18
CA GLY A 453 37.86 -18.54 7.58
C GLY A 453 36.46 -18.30 8.18
N LEU A 454 36.33 -17.36 9.13
CA LEU A 454 35.04 -16.98 9.69
C LEU A 454 34.07 -16.42 8.62
N GLY A 455 34.59 -15.64 7.68
CA GLY A 455 33.82 -15.14 6.55
C GLY A 455 33.38 -16.24 5.59
N TYR A 456 34.30 -17.15 5.26
CA TYR A 456 34.06 -18.24 4.30
C TYR A 456 33.14 -19.34 4.87
N PHE A 457 33.42 -19.83 6.08
CA PHE A 457 32.61 -20.85 6.73
C PHE A 457 31.22 -20.31 7.16
N GLY A 458 31.11 -19.02 7.52
CA GLY A 458 29.83 -18.39 7.79
C GLY A 458 28.93 -18.29 6.55
N ARG A 459 29.52 -18.15 5.36
CA ARG A 459 28.80 -18.06 4.09
C ARG A 459 28.22 -19.38 3.61
N GLY A 460 28.90 -20.49 3.84
CA GLY A 460 28.53 -21.82 3.32
C GLY A 460 27.52 -22.60 4.17
N VAL A 461 27.10 -22.08 5.34
CA VAL A 461 26.22 -22.81 6.26
C VAL A 461 24.75 -22.72 5.85
N ALA A 462 24.33 -21.60 5.26
CA ALA A 462 22.93 -21.42 4.81
C ALA A 462 22.77 -21.78 3.33
N PRO A 463 21.81 -22.65 2.99
CA PRO A 463 21.52 -22.99 1.58
C PRO A 463 20.99 -21.78 0.83
N LYS A 464 21.08 -21.79 -0.50
CA LYS A 464 20.38 -20.83 -1.35
C LYS A 464 18.92 -20.82 -0.98
N THR A 465 18.38 -19.66 -0.65
CA THR A 465 17.06 -19.55 -0.05
C THR A 465 16.28 -18.41 -0.67
N VAL A 466 15.02 -18.65 -0.95
CA VAL A 466 14.05 -17.64 -1.41
C VAL A 466 12.92 -17.57 -0.41
N ILE A 467 12.70 -16.36 0.11
CA ILE A 467 11.61 -16.08 1.05
C ILE A 467 10.72 -15.01 0.43
N GLU A 468 9.47 -15.36 0.22
CA GLU A 468 8.44 -14.47 -0.29
C GLU A 468 7.50 -14.13 0.87
N THR A 469 7.29 -12.84 1.11
CA THR A 469 6.34 -12.34 2.12
C THR A 469 5.45 -11.29 1.46
N ALA A 470 4.16 -11.57 1.41
CA ALA A 470 3.20 -10.71 0.73
C ALA A 470 1.97 -10.41 1.58
N LEU A 471 1.39 -9.23 1.37
CA LEU A 471 0.10 -8.82 1.90
C LEU A 471 -0.97 -8.97 0.82
N ILE A 472 -2.01 -9.71 1.15
CA ILE A 472 -3.18 -9.91 0.30
C ILE A 472 -4.38 -9.25 0.95
N GLN A 473 -5.05 -8.38 0.21
CA GLN A 473 -6.37 -7.87 0.57
C GLN A 473 -7.41 -8.53 -0.32
N SER A 474 -8.08 -9.52 0.22
CA SER A 474 -9.06 -10.29 -0.54
C SER A 474 -10.37 -9.52 -0.72
N VAL A 475 -11.08 -9.87 -1.77
CA VAL A 475 -12.40 -9.32 -2.11
C VAL A 475 -13.42 -10.44 -1.98
N PRO A 476 -14.56 -10.22 -1.30
CA PRO A 476 -15.63 -11.22 -1.20
C PRO A 476 -16.04 -11.76 -2.58
N GLY A 477 -16.22 -13.07 -2.68
CA GLY A 477 -16.62 -13.75 -3.92
C GLY A 477 -15.50 -13.95 -4.96
N SER A 478 -14.36 -13.25 -4.83
CA SER A 478 -13.26 -13.37 -5.79
C SER A 478 -12.34 -14.56 -5.48
N LYS A 479 -12.03 -15.34 -6.53
CA LYS A 479 -10.97 -16.35 -6.48
C LYS A 479 -9.58 -15.78 -6.78
N ARG A 480 -9.52 -14.62 -7.42
CA ARG A 480 -8.27 -13.96 -7.79
C ARG A 480 -7.89 -12.93 -6.73
N LEU A 481 -6.72 -13.09 -6.15
CA LEU A 481 -6.18 -12.22 -5.11
C LEU A 481 -4.95 -11.51 -5.65
N VAL A 482 -4.97 -10.20 -5.61
CA VAL A 482 -3.79 -9.40 -5.92
C VAL A 482 -2.91 -9.33 -4.68
N SER A 483 -1.65 -9.67 -4.87
CA SER A 483 -0.64 -9.74 -3.83
C SER A 483 0.47 -8.73 -4.12
N ASP A 484 0.76 -7.88 -3.16
CA ASP A 484 1.91 -6.97 -3.16
C ASP A 484 2.84 -7.37 -2.01
N GLY A 485 4.11 -7.60 -2.31
CA GLY A 485 5.05 -8.09 -1.32
C GLY A 485 6.50 -7.89 -1.69
N TYR A 486 7.33 -8.72 -1.09
CA TYR A 486 8.76 -8.75 -1.33
C TYR A 486 9.27 -10.18 -1.41
N ALA A 487 10.15 -10.41 -2.38
CA ALA A 487 10.92 -11.63 -2.51
C ALA A 487 12.37 -11.37 -2.08
N SER A 488 12.82 -12.07 -1.06
CA SER A 488 14.20 -12.00 -0.55
C SER A 488 14.97 -13.23 -1.03
N VAL A 489 16.03 -13.00 -1.80
CA VAL A 489 16.90 -14.04 -2.33
C VAL A 489 18.22 -14.00 -1.58
N PHE A 490 18.60 -15.12 -0.99
CA PHE A 490 19.89 -15.32 -0.37
C PHE A 490 20.74 -16.23 -1.22
N ASP A 491 21.87 -15.72 -1.69
CA ASP A 491 22.87 -16.47 -2.46
C ASP A 491 24.24 -15.82 -2.29
N PHE A 492 25.29 -16.64 -2.28
CA PHE A 492 26.68 -16.23 -2.38
C PHE A 492 27.37 -16.81 -3.62
N GLY A 493 26.57 -17.33 -4.56
CA GLY A 493 27.10 -17.84 -5.84
C GLY A 493 27.75 -16.73 -6.68
N SER A 494 28.61 -17.14 -7.62
CA SER A 494 29.22 -16.23 -8.61
C SER A 494 28.44 -16.14 -9.90
N GLU A 495 27.40 -16.96 -10.06
CA GLU A 495 26.60 -17.04 -11.28
C GLU A 495 25.54 -15.93 -11.31
N ALA A 496 25.21 -15.44 -12.51
CA ALA A 496 24.17 -14.45 -12.69
C ALA A 496 22.83 -14.98 -12.16
N LEU A 497 22.09 -14.13 -11.46
CA LEU A 497 20.78 -14.47 -10.92
C LEU A 497 19.74 -14.46 -12.04
N ASN A 498 19.22 -15.63 -12.40
CA ASN A 498 18.13 -15.77 -13.37
C ASN A 498 16.80 -15.92 -12.64
N ILE A 499 15.95 -14.93 -12.76
CA ILE A 499 14.59 -14.94 -12.19
C ILE A 499 13.60 -15.00 -13.33
N SER A 500 12.72 -15.99 -13.32
CA SER A 500 11.62 -16.09 -14.29
C SER A 500 10.27 -16.30 -13.58
N SER A 501 9.21 -15.87 -14.25
CA SER A 501 7.82 -16.02 -13.82
C SER A 501 6.96 -16.49 -15.00
N THR A 502 5.97 -17.31 -14.71
CA THR A 502 5.02 -17.85 -15.71
C THR A 502 3.57 -17.42 -15.44
N ASP A 503 3.30 -16.77 -14.30
CA ASP A 503 1.94 -16.50 -13.80
C ASP A 503 1.66 -15.01 -13.63
N GLY A 504 2.28 -14.16 -14.45
CA GLY A 504 2.11 -12.71 -14.37
C GLY A 504 2.79 -12.06 -13.16
N THR A 505 3.59 -12.81 -12.39
CA THR A 505 4.36 -12.24 -11.29
C THR A 505 5.47 -11.35 -11.82
N ILE A 506 5.52 -10.10 -11.35
CA ILE A 506 6.53 -9.12 -11.71
C ILE A 506 7.43 -8.87 -10.50
N ILE A 507 8.72 -9.10 -10.68
CA ILE A 507 9.75 -8.66 -9.74
C ILE A 507 10.26 -7.31 -10.18
N GLU A 508 10.20 -6.34 -9.28
CA GLU A 508 10.74 -5.01 -9.51
C GLU A 508 12.20 -4.94 -9.04
N VAL A 509 13.05 -4.50 -9.94
CA VAL A 509 14.47 -4.24 -9.65
C VAL A 509 14.64 -2.72 -9.51
N ASP A 510 15.26 -2.30 -8.41
CA ASP A 510 15.51 -0.88 -8.19
C ASP A 510 16.49 -0.33 -9.26
N PRO A 511 16.21 0.86 -9.84
CA PRO A 511 17.14 1.53 -10.72
C PRO A 511 18.44 1.83 -9.98
N ASP A 512 19.56 1.58 -10.64
CA ASP A 512 20.89 1.87 -10.10
C ASP A 512 21.64 2.78 -11.08
N PRO A 513 21.62 4.11 -10.86
CA PRO A 513 22.25 5.05 -11.77
C PRO A 513 23.78 4.94 -11.78
N THR A 514 24.38 4.29 -10.79
CA THR A 514 25.83 4.08 -10.72
C THR A 514 26.28 2.82 -11.46
N ASN A 515 25.36 1.91 -11.76
CA ASN A 515 25.65 0.65 -12.42
C ASN A 515 25.67 0.86 -13.94
N ARG A 516 26.83 0.59 -14.53
CA ARG A 516 27.01 0.65 -16.00
C ARG A 516 26.47 -0.55 -16.76
N ASN A 517 26.07 -1.62 -16.06
CA ASN A 517 25.54 -2.82 -16.67
C ASN A 517 24.02 -2.70 -16.81
N TYR A 518 23.52 -2.95 -18.00
CA TYR A 518 22.09 -3.00 -18.23
C TYR A 518 21.50 -4.29 -17.63
N ARG A 519 20.26 -4.17 -17.16
CA ARG A 519 19.41 -5.28 -16.67
C ARG A 519 18.13 -5.24 -17.46
N ARG A 520 17.71 -6.36 -17.97
CA ARG A 520 16.59 -6.42 -18.92
C ARG A 520 15.49 -7.35 -18.41
N LEU A 521 14.25 -6.85 -18.38
CA LEU A 521 13.05 -7.65 -18.18
C LEU A 521 12.50 -8.02 -19.55
N VAL A 522 12.45 -9.31 -19.84
CA VAL A 522 11.99 -9.85 -21.13
C VAL A 522 10.64 -10.53 -20.97
N TRP A 523 9.64 -10.03 -21.66
CA TRP A 523 8.33 -10.65 -21.77
C TRP A 523 8.33 -11.67 -22.92
N THR A 524 8.09 -12.94 -22.58
CA THR A 524 8.05 -14.07 -23.53
C THR A 524 6.62 -14.48 -23.89
N GLY A 525 5.66 -14.12 -23.06
CA GLY A 525 4.22 -14.34 -23.23
C GLY A 525 3.39 -13.17 -22.70
N ILE A 526 2.12 -13.41 -22.44
CA ILE A 526 1.25 -12.44 -21.79
C ILE A 526 1.65 -12.35 -20.31
N ASP A 527 1.72 -13.51 -19.62
CA ASP A 527 1.97 -13.60 -18.17
C ASP A 527 3.36 -14.19 -17.85
N SER A 528 4.23 -14.33 -18.83
CA SER A 528 5.56 -14.91 -18.63
C SER A 528 6.66 -13.90 -18.93
N CYS A 529 7.59 -13.78 -17.97
CA CYS A 529 8.73 -12.90 -18.10
C CYS A 529 9.97 -13.46 -17.38
N HIS A 530 11.14 -12.94 -17.73
CA HIS A 530 12.39 -13.25 -17.02
C HIS A 530 13.32 -12.03 -17.00
N TRP A 531 14.17 -11.98 -15.97
CA TRP A 531 15.22 -10.99 -15.85
C TRP A 531 16.54 -11.50 -16.36
N GLU A 532 17.23 -10.68 -17.14
CA GLU A 532 18.59 -10.90 -17.63
C GLU A 532 19.56 -9.86 -17.05
N GLY A 533 20.80 -10.25 -16.83
CA GLY A 533 21.86 -9.36 -16.35
C GLY A 533 21.78 -8.96 -14.88
N LEU A 534 21.03 -9.72 -14.07
CA LEU A 534 21.05 -9.52 -12.62
C LEU A 534 22.35 -10.08 -12.04
N LYS A 535 23.06 -9.25 -11.27
CA LYS A 535 24.21 -9.73 -10.49
C LYS A 535 23.76 -10.65 -9.37
N PRO A 536 24.55 -11.65 -9.01
CA PRO A 536 24.26 -12.47 -7.84
C PRO A 536 24.20 -11.56 -6.60
N PRO A 537 23.32 -11.86 -5.64
CA PRO A 537 23.31 -11.13 -4.38
C PRO A 537 24.56 -11.49 -3.56
N ASP A 538 25.27 -10.48 -3.05
CA ASP A 538 26.35 -10.69 -2.07
C ASP A 538 25.74 -10.88 -0.65
N GLY A 539 24.84 -11.86 -0.49
CA GLY A 539 24.07 -12.09 0.72
C GLY A 539 22.56 -12.07 0.46
N ILE A 540 21.82 -11.30 1.25
CA ILE A 540 20.36 -11.14 1.08
C ILE A 540 20.09 -9.93 0.19
N ARG A 541 19.28 -10.17 -0.86
CA ARG A 541 18.76 -9.11 -1.71
C ARG A 541 17.22 -9.21 -1.78
N THR A 542 16.56 -8.13 -1.41
CA THR A 542 15.10 -8.05 -1.40
C THR A 542 14.59 -7.23 -2.58
N PHE A 543 13.67 -7.83 -3.33
CA PHE A 543 13.00 -7.25 -4.48
C PHE A 543 11.53 -7.01 -4.13
N SER A 544 10.92 -5.96 -4.67
CA SER A 544 9.46 -5.83 -4.65
C SER A 544 8.83 -6.86 -5.58
N GLU A 545 7.77 -7.51 -5.11
CA GLU A 545 7.04 -8.54 -5.85
C GLU A 545 5.60 -8.11 -6.03
N ARG A 546 5.08 -8.29 -7.24
CA ARG A 546 3.66 -8.17 -7.56
C ARG A 546 3.20 -9.46 -8.17
N SER A 547 2.21 -10.09 -7.59
CA SER A 547 1.70 -11.37 -8.09
C SER A 547 0.18 -11.45 -8.05
N LEU A 548 -0.35 -12.45 -8.75
CA LEU A 548 -1.76 -12.79 -8.75
C LEU A 548 -1.92 -14.21 -8.20
N GLU A 549 -2.50 -14.32 -7.00
CA GLU A 549 -2.82 -15.61 -6.39
C GLU A 549 -4.20 -16.08 -6.86
N THR A 550 -4.33 -17.35 -7.24
CA THR A 550 -5.63 -17.93 -7.61
C THR A 550 -6.00 -19.01 -6.62
N LEU A 551 -7.10 -18.83 -5.92
CA LEU A 551 -7.64 -19.78 -4.94
C LEU A 551 -8.43 -20.90 -5.61
N GLN A 552 -8.58 -22.03 -4.91
CA GLN A 552 -9.42 -23.15 -5.35
C GLN A 552 -10.91 -22.72 -5.38
N HIS A 553 -11.34 -22.01 -4.34
CA HIS A 553 -12.66 -21.38 -4.22
C HIS A 553 -12.52 -20.02 -3.53
N PRO A 554 -13.53 -19.14 -3.61
CA PRO A 554 -13.48 -17.85 -2.93
C PRO A 554 -13.25 -18.02 -1.43
N LEU A 555 -12.42 -17.14 -0.86
CA LEU A 555 -12.23 -17.03 0.57
C LEU A 555 -13.52 -16.48 1.21
N SER A 556 -13.93 -17.06 2.35
CA SER A 556 -15.14 -16.65 3.05
C SER A 556 -14.89 -16.58 4.55
N VAL A 557 -15.34 -15.48 5.16
CA VAL A 557 -15.26 -15.26 6.61
C VAL A 557 -16.61 -14.75 7.09
N THR A 558 -17.26 -15.51 7.97
CA THR A 558 -18.50 -15.08 8.62
C THR A 558 -18.32 -15.02 10.12
N ALA A 559 -18.97 -14.08 10.80
CA ALA A 559 -18.94 -13.96 12.23
C ALA A 559 -20.25 -13.44 12.81
N THR A 560 -20.52 -13.77 14.04
CA THR A 560 -21.63 -13.25 14.84
C THR A 560 -21.18 -13.07 16.29
N PHE A 561 -22.03 -12.43 17.10
CA PHE A 561 -21.74 -12.26 18.52
C PHE A 561 -22.52 -13.29 19.35
N ASP A 562 -21.86 -13.83 20.37
CA ASP A 562 -22.46 -14.65 21.42
C ASP A 562 -22.28 -14.00 22.81
N GLU A 563 -22.65 -14.71 23.88
CA GLU A 563 -22.51 -14.21 25.25
C GLU A 563 -21.06 -13.96 25.67
N ASN A 564 -20.08 -14.61 25.02
CA ASN A 564 -18.65 -14.54 25.36
C ASN A 564 -17.89 -13.54 24.49
N GLY A 565 -18.45 -13.12 23.34
CA GLY A 565 -17.78 -12.21 22.42
C GLY A 565 -18.09 -12.52 20.96
N VAL A 566 -17.06 -12.72 20.14
CA VAL A 566 -17.21 -13.01 18.71
C VAL A 566 -16.93 -14.49 18.43
N VAL A 567 -17.77 -15.08 17.58
CA VAL A 567 -17.59 -16.42 17.03
C VAL A 567 -17.79 -16.39 15.53
N GLY A 568 -17.05 -17.23 14.81
CA GLY A 568 -17.18 -17.22 13.35
C GLY A 568 -16.52 -18.42 12.69
N SER A 569 -16.55 -18.44 11.36
CA SER A 569 -15.93 -19.47 10.53
C SER A 569 -15.04 -18.84 9.46
N LEU A 570 -13.93 -19.50 9.20
CA LEU A 570 -12.96 -19.15 8.16
C LEU A 570 -12.87 -20.31 7.17
N ASP A 571 -13.24 -20.05 5.93
CA ASP A 571 -12.86 -20.87 4.78
C ASP A 571 -11.71 -20.20 4.05
N SER A 572 -10.52 -20.79 4.14
CA SER A 572 -9.27 -20.22 3.63
C SER A 572 -9.10 -20.27 2.11
N GLY A 573 -10.10 -20.75 1.35
CA GLY A 573 -10.00 -20.83 -0.12
C GLY A 573 -8.98 -21.85 -0.63
N GLY A 574 -8.49 -22.75 0.23
CA GLY A 574 -7.46 -23.75 -0.09
C GLY A 574 -6.04 -23.34 0.30
N LEU A 575 -5.85 -22.20 1.00
CA LEU A 575 -4.57 -21.82 1.60
C LEU A 575 -4.26 -22.74 2.80
N SER A 576 -2.99 -23.10 2.97
CA SER A 576 -2.51 -23.99 4.04
C SER A 576 -1.91 -23.22 5.21
N GLU A 577 -1.71 -23.91 6.34
CA GLU A 577 -1.06 -23.39 7.55
C GLU A 577 -1.64 -22.06 8.06
N THR A 578 -2.97 -21.96 8.07
CA THR A 578 -3.66 -20.79 8.59
C THR A 578 -3.45 -20.64 10.09
N GLY A 579 -3.09 -19.43 10.55
CA GLY A 579 -2.83 -19.19 11.96
C GLY A 579 -2.61 -17.71 12.32
N ASP A 580 -2.40 -17.47 13.62
CA ASP A 580 -2.17 -16.14 14.20
C ASP A 580 -3.25 -15.14 13.78
N LEU A 581 -4.52 -15.50 13.97
CA LEU A 581 -5.67 -14.73 13.57
C LEU A 581 -5.82 -13.48 14.43
N MET A 582 -6.20 -12.38 13.78
CA MET A 582 -6.45 -11.10 14.41
C MET A 582 -7.63 -10.40 13.75
N ILE A 583 -8.52 -9.80 14.53
CA ILE A 583 -9.51 -8.84 14.04
C ILE A 583 -8.98 -7.44 14.25
N ALA A 584 -9.07 -6.65 13.20
CA ALA A 584 -8.89 -5.21 13.21
C ALA A 584 -10.06 -4.54 12.47
N GLY A 585 -10.46 -3.36 12.91
CA GLY A 585 -11.69 -2.77 12.38
C GLY A 585 -11.76 -1.25 12.51
N MET A 586 -12.96 -0.76 12.79
CA MET A 586 -13.29 0.66 12.89
C MET A 586 -12.76 1.31 14.18
N SER A 587 -12.37 0.51 15.16
CA SER A 587 -11.73 0.95 16.41
C SER A 587 -10.20 0.92 16.26
N PRO A 588 -9.43 1.73 17.02
CA PRO A 588 -7.99 1.54 17.16
C PRO A 588 -7.61 0.20 17.81
N ASP A 589 -8.54 -0.43 18.53
CA ASP A 589 -8.33 -1.70 19.21
C ASP A 589 -8.26 -2.89 18.23
N ARG A 590 -7.49 -3.90 18.59
CA ARG A 590 -7.33 -5.17 17.85
C ARG A 590 -7.59 -6.33 18.78
N MET A 591 -8.00 -7.47 18.24
CA MET A 591 -8.30 -8.66 19.02
C MET A 591 -7.66 -9.90 18.43
N SER A 592 -6.94 -10.66 19.22
CA SER A 592 -6.43 -11.97 18.83
C SER A 592 -7.55 -13.01 18.87
N LEU A 593 -7.49 -13.99 17.98
CA LEU A 593 -8.50 -15.05 17.89
C LEU A 593 -7.84 -16.42 17.99
N VAL A 594 -8.62 -17.36 18.48
CA VAL A 594 -8.24 -18.78 18.51
C VAL A 594 -9.01 -19.51 17.41
N LEU A 595 -8.27 -20.15 16.50
CA LEU A 595 -8.82 -20.99 15.43
C LEU A 595 -8.75 -22.46 15.83
N ASP A 596 -9.82 -23.18 15.62
CA ASP A 596 -9.84 -24.64 15.79
C ASP A 596 -9.56 -25.38 14.47
N SER A 597 -9.44 -26.71 14.55
CA SER A 597 -9.17 -27.56 13.38
C SER A 597 -10.35 -27.65 12.39
N ALA A 598 -11.54 -27.22 12.79
CA ALA A 598 -12.74 -27.20 11.95
C ALA A 598 -12.90 -25.86 11.19
N GLY A 599 -11.98 -24.92 11.37
CA GLY A 599 -12.06 -23.59 10.78
C GLY A 599 -12.97 -22.63 11.55
N LEU A 600 -13.37 -22.98 12.77
CA LEU A 600 -14.13 -22.08 13.64
C LEU A 600 -13.17 -21.24 14.49
N PHE A 601 -13.44 -19.94 14.58
CA PHE A 601 -12.66 -19.04 15.41
C PHE A 601 -13.51 -18.40 16.51
N ARG A 602 -12.82 -18.03 17.62
CA ARG A 602 -13.45 -17.38 18.77
C ARG A 602 -12.53 -16.31 19.33
N GLY A 603 -13.16 -15.24 19.87
CA GLY A 603 -12.47 -14.18 20.60
C GLY A 603 -13.36 -13.58 21.67
N THR A 604 -12.76 -13.28 22.81
CA THR A 604 -13.43 -12.71 23.99
C THR A 604 -12.92 -11.28 24.25
N PRO A 605 -13.60 -10.45 25.04
CA PRO A 605 -13.08 -9.12 25.39
C PRO A 605 -11.66 -9.13 26.01
N GLN A 606 -11.27 -10.24 26.67
CA GLN A 606 -9.94 -10.41 27.26
C GLN A 606 -8.84 -10.64 26.21
N ASP A 607 -9.21 -11.03 24.99
CA ASP A 607 -8.28 -11.24 23.88
C ASP A 607 -7.98 -9.93 23.10
N VAL A 608 -8.51 -8.80 23.56
CA VAL A 608 -8.19 -7.48 23.02
C VAL A 608 -6.74 -7.14 23.37
N LEU A 609 -5.96 -6.84 22.34
CA LEU A 609 -4.53 -6.64 22.45
C LEU A 609 -4.20 -5.27 23.03
N ALA A 610 -3.21 -5.23 23.92
CA ALA A 610 -2.65 -3.98 24.40
C ALA A 610 -1.99 -3.21 23.23
N VAL A 611 -1.95 -1.88 23.34
CA VAL A 611 -1.34 -1.00 22.31
C VAL A 611 0.11 -1.42 22.05
N GLY A 612 0.48 -1.57 20.79
CA GLY A 612 1.80 -2.03 20.36
C GLY A 612 2.02 -3.54 20.50
N ASN A 613 1.03 -4.31 20.96
CA ASN A 613 1.10 -5.75 21.01
C ASN A 613 0.34 -6.39 19.83
N PHE A 614 0.96 -7.37 19.19
CA PHE A 614 0.40 -8.05 18.00
C PHE A 614 0.31 -9.57 18.19
N SER A 615 0.39 -10.06 19.43
CA SER A 615 0.23 -11.47 19.78
C SER A 615 -0.54 -11.59 21.07
N GLY A 616 -1.59 -12.43 21.09
CA GLY A 616 -2.36 -12.74 22.30
C GLY A 616 -1.69 -13.75 23.24
N ARG A 617 -0.50 -14.27 22.87
CA ARG A 617 0.19 -15.30 23.66
C ARG A 617 1.35 -14.71 24.46
N THR A 618 1.48 -15.15 25.71
CA THR A 618 2.60 -14.77 26.60
C THR A 618 3.93 -15.43 26.22
N LEU A 619 3.86 -16.67 25.69
CA LEU A 619 5.01 -17.38 25.13
C LEU A 619 4.91 -17.36 23.60
N VAL A 620 5.78 -16.59 22.97
CA VAL A 620 5.78 -16.35 21.53
C VAL A 620 6.94 -17.15 20.92
N SER A 621 6.64 -18.01 19.95
CA SER A 621 7.66 -18.68 19.14
C SER A 621 8.43 -17.65 18.29
N ASP A 622 9.62 -18.04 17.80
CA ASP A 622 10.38 -17.13 16.92
C ASP A 622 9.60 -16.77 15.65
N GLN A 623 8.78 -17.69 15.13
CA GLN A 623 7.90 -17.43 13.99
C GLN A 623 6.82 -16.40 14.34
N GLN A 624 6.18 -16.55 15.48
CA GLN A 624 5.15 -15.60 15.93
C GLN A 624 5.73 -14.21 16.21
N ARG A 625 6.94 -14.14 16.74
CA ARG A 625 7.66 -12.85 16.93
C ARG A 625 7.88 -12.15 15.59
N ARG A 626 8.38 -12.87 14.58
CA ARG A 626 8.57 -12.32 13.23
C ARG A 626 7.26 -11.85 12.61
N ARG A 627 6.17 -12.63 12.76
CA ARG A 627 4.84 -12.24 12.28
C ARG A 627 4.32 -11.00 12.99
N ALA A 628 4.57 -10.87 14.31
CA ALA A 628 4.22 -9.67 15.08
C ALA A 628 4.97 -8.42 14.60
N GLU A 629 6.24 -8.54 14.23
CA GLU A 629 7.04 -7.43 13.65
C GLU A 629 6.47 -6.96 12.32
N ILE A 630 6.00 -7.88 11.46
CA ILE A 630 5.31 -7.51 10.22
C ILE A 630 3.95 -6.86 10.52
N TYR A 631 3.16 -7.37 11.45
CA TYR A 631 1.93 -6.69 11.88
C TYR A 631 2.21 -5.28 12.36
N ALA A 632 3.26 -5.08 13.19
CA ALA A 632 3.68 -3.76 13.64
C ALA A 632 3.98 -2.84 12.44
N SER A 633 4.71 -3.32 11.45
CA SER A 633 5.06 -2.53 10.27
C SER A 633 3.82 -2.10 9.45
N VAL A 634 2.80 -2.96 9.39
CA VAL A 634 1.55 -2.69 8.67
C VAL A 634 0.67 -1.68 9.41
N PHE A 635 0.56 -1.83 10.74
CA PHE A 635 -0.35 -1.00 11.54
C PHE A 635 0.26 0.32 12.05
N GLU A 636 1.58 0.36 12.24
CA GLU A 636 2.30 1.53 12.75
C GLU A 636 2.94 2.37 11.64
N ASN A 637 2.50 2.16 10.39
CA ASN A 637 2.99 2.93 9.26
C ASN A 637 2.59 4.40 9.40
N THR A 638 3.53 5.21 9.88
CA THR A 638 3.35 6.64 10.14
C THR A 638 3.13 7.48 8.88
N GLY A 639 3.46 6.93 7.70
CA GLY A 639 3.21 7.55 6.39
C GLY A 639 1.77 7.46 5.92
N SER A 640 0.95 6.58 6.50
CA SER A 640 -0.46 6.44 6.11
C SER A 640 -1.29 7.65 6.57
N ILE A 641 -2.09 8.21 5.65
CA ILE A 641 -3.01 9.32 5.93
C ILE A 641 -4.29 8.80 6.61
N ALA A 642 -4.62 7.55 6.40
CA ALA A 642 -5.83 6.91 6.93
C ALA A 642 -5.49 5.64 7.72
N ALA A 643 -6.31 5.37 8.74
CA ALA A 643 -6.20 4.13 9.51
C ALA A 643 -6.49 2.91 8.64
N PHE A 644 -5.80 1.82 8.95
CA PHE A 644 -5.94 0.53 8.28
C PHE A 644 -6.32 -0.56 9.31
N PRO A 645 -7.23 -1.48 8.99
CA PRO A 645 -8.14 -1.50 7.83
C PRO A 645 -9.30 -0.50 7.97
N GLN A 646 -9.97 -0.18 6.86
CA GLN A 646 -11.10 0.76 6.86
C GLN A 646 -12.44 0.10 7.26
N VAL A 647 -12.54 -1.20 7.10
CA VAL A 647 -13.71 -2.01 7.47
C VAL A 647 -13.27 -3.12 8.43
N PRO A 648 -14.17 -3.64 9.29
CA PRO A 648 -13.85 -4.78 10.11
C PRO A 648 -13.34 -5.94 9.26
N SER A 649 -12.15 -6.42 9.58
CA SER A 649 -11.46 -7.44 8.76
C SER A 649 -10.79 -8.47 9.64
N LEU A 650 -10.80 -9.71 9.17
CA LEU A 650 -9.98 -10.77 9.71
C LEU A 650 -8.61 -10.76 9.02
N LEU A 651 -7.54 -10.71 9.79
CA LEU A 651 -6.18 -10.87 9.34
C LEU A 651 -5.66 -12.22 9.83
N PHE A 652 -4.98 -12.95 8.96
CA PHE A 652 -4.36 -14.22 9.31
C PHE A 652 -3.17 -14.52 8.44
N TRP A 653 -2.23 -15.31 8.96
CA TRP A 653 -1.12 -15.84 8.18
C TRP A 653 -1.53 -17.16 7.53
N ALA A 654 -1.05 -17.34 6.30
CA ALA A 654 -1.23 -18.57 5.53
C ALA A 654 0.02 -18.86 4.70
N GLN A 655 0.13 -20.07 4.21
CA GLN A 655 1.15 -20.45 3.23
C GLN A 655 0.50 -20.82 1.90
N SER A 656 1.18 -20.47 0.82
CA SER A 656 0.84 -20.91 -0.53
C SER A 656 1.92 -21.87 -1.02
N ASN A 657 1.49 -23.01 -1.52
CA ASN A 657 2.38 -24.00 -2.15
C ASN A 657 2.72 -23.65 -3.61
N ARG A 658 2.15 -22.58 -4.12
CA ARG A 658 2.37 -22.14 -5.51
C ARG A 658 3.73 -21.48 -5.63
N GLN A 659 4.52 -21.95 -6.60
CA GLN A 659 5.79 -21.31 -6.96
C GLN A 659 5.51 -20.18 -7.94
N MET A 660 5.68 -18.95 -7.52
CA MET A 660 5.54 -17.77 -8.39
C MET A 660 6.84 -17.42 -9.12
N LEU A 661 7.96 -17.69 -8.47
CA LEU A 661 9.27 -17.37 -9.00
C LEU A 661 10.08 -18.64 -9.27
N ASN A 662 10.66 -18.74 -10.47
CA ASN A 662 11.66 -19.75 -10.79
C ASN A 662 13.05 -19.09 -10.82
N ILE A 663 13.97 -19.60 -9.99
CA ILE A 663 15.35 -19.09 -9.87
C ILE A 663 16.36 -20.13 -10.43
N GLY A 664 15.97 -20.90 -11.40
CA GLY A 664 16.87 -21.72 -12.21
C GLY A 664 17.51 -22.95 -11.55
N ASP A 665 17.58 -23.04 -10.19
CA ASP A 665 18.22 -24.14 -9.47
C ASP A 665 17.21 -25.06 -8.78
N SER A 666 17.49 -26.37 -8.78
CA SER A 666 16.67 -27.41 -8.14
C SER A 666 16.80 -27.42 -6.61
N ASP A 667 17.93 -26.98 -6.06
CA ASP A 667 18.27 -27.09 -4.62
C ASP A 667 18.05 -25.78 -3.82
N VAL A 668 17.02 -25.02 -4.17
CA VAL A 668 16.67 -23.78 -3.48
C VAL A 668 15.64 -24.05 -2.39
N ARG A 669 15.95 -23.70 -1.14
CA ARG A 669 14.95 -23.67 -0.06
C ARG A 669 13.98 -22.51 -0.33
N ARG A 670 12.69 -22.82 -0.31
CA ARG A 670 11.62 -21.83 -0.56
C ARG A 670 10.66 -21.77 0.59
N GLU A 671 10.24 -20.56 0.94
CA GLU A 671 9.20 -20.31 1.91
C GLU A 671 8.36 -19.13 1.44
N ARG A 672 7.06 -19.34 1.29
CA ARG A 672 6.11 -18.28 0.90
C ARG A 672 5.09 -18.08 2.02
N SER A 673 5.12 -16.92 2.64
CA SER A 673 4.23 -16.52 3.73
C SER A 673 3.30 -15.40 3.26
N LEU A 674 2.00 -15.60 3.41
CA LEU A 674 0.98 -14.66 3.02
C LEU A 674 0.29 -14.11 4.28
N LEU A 675 0.30 -12.79 4.43
CA LEU A 675 -0.59 -12.10 5.36
C LEU A 675 -1.87 -11.76 4.62
N VAL A 676 -2.93 -12.46 4.93
CA VAL A 676 -4.24 -12.30 4.28
C VAL A 676 -5.14 -11.43 5.13
N MET A 677 -5.76 -10.44 4.53
CA MET A 677 -6.82 -9.64 5.12
C MET A 677 -8.11 -9.85 4.33
N HIS A 678 -9.17 -10.22 5.02
CA HIS A 678 -10.49 -10.41 4.44
C HIS A 678 -11.54 -9.58 5.19
N PRO A 679 -12.43 -8.83 4.51
CA PRO A 679 -13.54 -8.14 5.14
C PRO A 679 -14.43 -9.14 5.88
N LEU A 680 -14.80 -8.80 7.12
CA LEU A 680 -15.60 -9.66 7.98
C LEU A 680 -17.09 -9.47 7.65
N ARG A 681 -17.75 -10.54 7.22
CA ARG A 681 -19.21 -10.55 7.07
C ARG A 681 -19.85 -10.85 8.42
N MET A 682 -20.48 -9.84 9.00
CA MET A 682 -21.18 -9.97 10.27
C MET A 682 -22.61 -10.47 10.03
N GLU A 683 -22.98 -11.55 10.70
CA GLU A 683 -24.35 -12.07 10.71
C GLU A 683 -25.12 -11.50 11.90
N GLN A 684 -26.41 -11.29 11.70
CA GLN A 684 -27.28 -10.77 12.75
C GLN A 684 -27.42 -11.77 13.90
N PRO A 685 -27.16 -11.37 15.15
CA PRO A 685 -27.45 -12.22 16.31
C PRO A 685 -28.95 -12.53 16.40
N LYS A 686 -29.29 -13.68 16.94
CA LYS A 686 -30.71 -14.07 17.15
C LYS A 686 -31.37 -13.11 18.13
N ILE A 687 -32.61 -12.74 17.86
CA ILE A 687 -33.40 -11.86 18.71
C ILE A 687 -33.55 -12.49 20.11
N GLY A 688 -33.38 -11.68 21.16
CA GLY A 688 -33.48 -12.08 22.56
C GLY A 688 -32.33 -12.91 23.12
N THR A 689 -31.29 -13.23 22.30
CA THR A 689 -30.09 -13.86 22.84
C THR A 689 -29.16 -12.82 23.44
N ARG A 690 -28.56 -13.18 24.58
CA ARG A 690 -27.52 -12.34 25.21
C ARG A 690 -26.25 -12.37 24.37
N ILE A 691 -25.70 -11.19 24.09
CA ILE A 691 -24.47 -11.01 23.29
C ILE A 691 -23.53 -10.05 23.98
N THR A 692 -22.23 -10.25 23.75
CA THR A 692 -21.18 -9.33 24.17
C THR A 692 -20.47 -8.78 22.93
N ILE A 693 -20.40 -7.44 22.83
CA ILE A 693 -19.77 -6.72 21.70
C ILE A 693 -18.43 -6.17 22.21
N PRO A 694 -17.28 -6.74 21.78
CA PRO A 694 -15.95 -6.26 22.15
C PRO A 694 -15.60 -4.93 21.48
N SER A 695 -14.68 -4.16 22.07
CA SER A 695 -14.28 -2.82 21.60
C SER A 695 -13.77 -2.73 20.17
N PRO A 696 -13.10 -3.73 19.55
CA PRO A 696 -12.69 -3.65 18.14
C PRO A 696 -13.83 -3.51 17.14
N PHE A 697 -15.04 -3.90 17.50
CA PHE A 697 -16.23 -3.80 16.66
C PHE A 697 -17.01 -2.50 16.84
N ILE A 698 -16.69 -1.72 17.86
CA ILE A 698 -17.35 -0.45 18.15
C ILE A 698 -16.51 0.68 17.59
N SER A 699 -17.05 1.42 16.63
CA SER A 699 -16.29 2.52 16.03
C SER A 699 -16.19 3.71 17.00
N LEU A 700 -15.00 4.34 17.02
CA LEU A 700 -14.69 5.50 17.85
C LEU A 700 -14.37 6.69 16.94
N ARG A 701 -15.03 7.84 17.19
CA ARG A 701 -14.80 9.10 16.49
C ARG A 701 -14.81 10.27 17.46
N SER A 702 -13.95 11.25 17.23
CA SER A 702 -14.08 12.58 17.82
C SER A 702 -15.16 13.36 17.06
N THR A 703 -16.06 14.02 17.76
CA THR A 703 -17.17 14.81 17.19
C THR A 703 -17.31 16.15 17.94
N GLN A 704 -18.16 17.05 17.45
CA GLN A 704 -18.53 18.27 18.15
C GLN A 704 -19.59 17.95 19.21
N ASP A 705 -19.60 18.72 20.28
CA ASP A 705 -20.67 18.66 21.28
C ASP A 705 -21.95 19.34 20.77
N SER A 706 -23.01 19.37 21.61
CA SER A 706 -24.30 19.99 21.29
C SER A 706 -24.22 21.52 21.13
N GLU A 707 -23.18 22.15 21.63
CA GLU A 707 -22.95 23.60 21.56
C GLU A 707 -22.10 24.00 20.35
N GLY A 708 -21.64 22.99 19.56
CA GLY A 708 -20.78 23.19 18.39
C GLY A 708 -19.34 23.53 18.76
N SER A 709 -18.93 23.33 19.99
CA SER A 709 -17.55 23.53 20.40
C SER A 709 -16.66 22.42 19.83
N GLY A 710 -15.42 22.79 19.58
CA GLY A 710 -14.50 22.14 18.63
C GLY A 710 -14.30 20.64 18.76
N PHE A 711 -13.84 20.02 17.65
CA PHE A 711 -13.29 18.69 17.66
C PHE A 711 -12.16 18.56 18.66
N SER A 712 -12.01 17.38 19.27
CA SER A 712 -10.82 17.08 20.05
C SER A 712 -9.55 17.32 19.23
N SER A 713 -8.68 18.20 19.71
CA SER A 713 -7.34 18.37 19.12
C SER A 713 -6.41 17.18 19.41
N VAL A 714 -6.86 16.26 20.28
CA VAL A 714 -6.04 15.15 20.81
C VAL A 714 -6.29 13.82 20.09
N PHE A 715 -7.41 13.68 19.35
CA PHE A 715 -7.72 12.47 18.61
C PHE A 715 -7.85 12.74 17.10
N ASP A 716 -6.99 12.09 16.30
CA ASP A 716 -7.05 12.14 14.86
C ASP A 716 -8.02 11.08 14.32
N ASN A 717 -9.17 11.53 13.80
CA ASN A 717 -10.17 10.63 13.21
C ASN A 717 -9.68 9.89 11.97
N GLY A 718 -8.76 10.48 11.20
CA GLY A 718 -8.21 9.85 9.99
C GLY A 718 -7.30 8.69 10.32
N LYS A 719 -6.38 8.90 11.25
CA LYS A 719 -5.40 7.90 11.71
C LYS A 719 -5.93 7.02 12.84
N ARG A 720 -7.04 7.41 13.50
CA ARG A 720 -7.58 6.79 14.71
C ARG A 720 -6.53 6.69 15.83
N GLN A 721 -5.79 7.76 16.03
CA GLN A 721 -4.69 7.82 16.99
C GLN A 721 -4.84 9.00 17.93
N TRP A 722 -4.39 8.81 19.15
CA TRP A 722 -4.30 9.86 20.17
C TRP A 722 -2.96 10.59 20.05
N SER A 723 -2.97 11.89 20.29
CA SER A 723 -1.77 12.74 20.39
C SER A 723 -1.49 13.10 21.83
N LYS A 724 -0.23 13.33 22.15
CA LYS A 724 0.17 13.91 23.44
C LYS A 724 -0.06 15.42 23.43
N THR A 725 -0.45 15.98 24.57
CA THR A 725 -0.63 17.44 24.73
C THR A 725 -0.29 17.88 26.15
N GLU A 726 0.07 19.15 26.28
CA GLU A 726 0.35 19.81 27.57
C GLU A 726 -0.85 20.62 28.09
N THR A 727 -1.76 20.96 27.19
CA THR A 727 -2.89 21.85 27.52
C THR A 727 -4.09 21.06 28.01
N SER A 728 -4.91 21.69 28.86
CA SER A 728 -6.24 21.19 29.19
C SER A 728 -7.05 20.99 27.89
N SER A 729 -7.85 19.97 27.86
CA SER A 729 -8.67 19.68 26.68
C SER A 729 -9.97 18.99 27.07
N ARG A 730 -11.04 19.39 26.38
CA ARG A 730 -12.29 18.66 26.37
C ARG A 730 -12.40 17.88 25.05
N SER A 731 -12.48 16.57 25.15
CA SER A 731 -12.63 15.67 24.00
C SER A 731 -14.02 15.06 24.02
N PHE A 732 -14.78 15.25 22.93
CA PHE A 732 -16.12 14.70 22.80
C PHE A 732 -16.09 13.55 21.80
N MET A 733 -16.36 12.35 22.27
CA MET A 733 -16.19 11.11 21.53
C MET A 733 -17.53 10.44 21.28
N GLN A 734 -17.72 9.93 20.08
CA GLN A 734 -18.87 9.11 19.68
C GLN A 734 -18.44 7.67 19.50
N PHE A 735 -19.09 6.76 20.19
CA PHE A 735 -19.05 5.32 19.92
C PHE A 735 -20.27 4.92 19.10
N GLN A 736 -20.06 4.06 18.10
CA GLN A 736 -21.14 3.51 17.29
C GLN A 736 -21.04 1.98 17.25
N ILE A 737 -22.10 1.31 17.63
CA ILE A 737 -22.19 -0.15 17.60
C ILE A 737 -22.50 -0.65 16.19
N PRO A 738 -22.16 -1.93 15.88
CA PRO A 738 -22.47 -2.51 14.59
C PRO A 738 -24.00 -2.52 14.32
N THR A 739 -24.40 -2.12 13.13
CA THR A 739 -25.81 -2.05 12.73
C THR A 739 -26.51 -3.42 12.79
N VAL A 740 -25.77 -4.52 12.61
CA VAL A 740 -26.30 -5.89 12.72
C VAL A 740 -26.81 -6.25 14.13
N CYS A 741 -26.42 -5.49 15.15
CA CYS A 741 -26.87 -5.67 16.53
C CYS A 741 -28.10 -4.84 16.90
N LEU A 742 -28.53 -3.94 16.00
CA LEU A 742 -29.66 -3.01 16.26
C LEU A 742 -31.02 -3.66 16.01
N PRO A 743 -32.05 -3.24 16.73
CA PRO A 743 -32.05 -2.42 17.95
C PRO A 743 -31.41 -3.18 19.14
N PHE A 744 -30.62 -2.48 19.98
CA PHE A 744 -29.84 -3.09 21.05
C PHE A 744 -30.34 -2.64 22.42
N GLU A 745 -30.66 -3.59 23.28
CA GLU A 745 -31.00 -3.38 24.68
C GLU A 745 -29.78 -3.71 25.55
N VAL A 746 -29.20 -2.67 26.16
CA VAL A 746 -27.99 -2.79 26.99
C VAL A 746 -28.30 -3.31 28.38
N GLU A 747 -27.52 -4.31 28.84
CA GLU A 747 -27.48 -4.79 30.23
C GLU A 747 -26.31 -4.19 30.99
N THR A 748 -25.10 -4.24 30.40
CA THR A 748 -23.87 -3.70 30.99
C THR A 748 -23.04 -2.99 29.92
N ALA A 749 -22.37 -1.93 30.34
CA ALA A 749 -21.41 -1.20 29.53
C ALA A 749 -20.17 -0.90 30.36
N GLU A 750 -19.00 -1.22 29.80
CA GLU A 750 -17.71 -1.03 30.44
C GLU A 750 -16.81 -0.22 29.54
N LEU A 751 -16.34 0.94 30.04
CA LEU A 751 -15.42 1.81 29.34
C LEU A 751 -14.01 1.57 29.89
N GLU A 752 -13.08 1.18 29.04
CA GLU A 752 -11.65 1.06 29.34
C GLU A 752 -10.91 2.32 28.90
N LEU A 753 -10.34 3.04 29.85
CA LEU A 753 -9.55 4.24 29.60
C LEU A 753 -8.11 4.02 30.07
N HIS A 754 -7.16 4.00 29.13
CA HIS A 754 -5.76 4.00 29.45
C HIS A 754 -5.22 5.41 29.28
N ILE A 755 -5.01 6.11 30.39
CA ILE A 755 -4.57 7.51 30.43
C ILE A 755 -3.39 7.71 31.38
N ARG A 756 -2.49 8.58 30.97
CA ARG A 756 -1.42 9.14 31.83
C ARG A 756 -1.63 10.64 31.89
N ALA A 757 -2.11 11.13 33.01
CA ALA A 757 -2.37 12.54 33.26
C ALA A 757 -1.99 12.89 34.71
N GLY A 758 -0.68 12.82 35.01
CA GLY A 758 -0.16 13.17 36.31
C GLY A 758 -0.48 14.63 36.67
N SER A 759 -0.79 14.91 37.94
CA SER A 759 -1.13 16.25 38.45
C SER A 759 -2.31 16.93 37.71
N ARG A 760 -3.22 16.13 37.13
CA ARG A 760 -4.45 16.60 36.46
C ARG A 760 -5.66 15.82 36.92
N THR A 761 -6.80 16.49 36.93
CA THR A 761 -8.09 15.83 37.13
C THR A 761 -8.70 15.48 35.78
N VAL A 762 -9.20 14.25 35.62
CA VAL A 762 -9.91 13.79 34.45
C VAL A 762 -11.36 13.46 34.81
N VAL A 763 -12.29 14.16 34.17
CA VAL A 763 -13.73 13.92 34.35
C VAL A 763 -14.27 13.16 33.13
N VAL A 764 -14.87 12.01 33.39
CA VAL A 764 -15.50 11.16 32.36
C VAL A 764 -16.99 11.27 32.46
N SER A 765 -17.64 11.73 31.40
CA SER A 765 -19.11 11.85 31.31
C SER A 765 -19.62 10.99 30.16
N ALA A 766 -20.79 10.37 30.30
CA ALA A 766 -21.40 9.56 29.24
C ALA A 766 -22.91 9.81 29.11
N GLY A 767 -23.48 9.56 27.94
CA GLY A 767 -24.92 9.76 27.72
C GLY A 767 -25.30 9.92 26.23
N SER A 768 -26.40 10.64 26.00
CA SER A 768 -26.85 11.01 24.65
C SER A 768 -26.10 12.24 24.13
N PHE A 769 -26.28 12.56 22.83
CA PHE A 769 -25.68 13.76 22.23
C PHE A 769 -26.05 15.03 22.96
N ALA A 770 -27.32 15.16 23.38
CA ALA A 770 -27.85 16.35 24.02
C ALA A 770 -27.55 16.43 25.53
N LYS A 771 -27.35 15.28 26.19
CA LYS A 771 -27.20 15.23 27.65
C LYS A 771 -26.23 14.15 28.06
N GLN A 772 -25.13 14.52 28.71
CA GLN A 772 -24.19 13.63 29.35
C GLN A 772 -24.21 13.83 30.86
N ALA A 773 -23.95 12.75 31.60
CA ALA A 773 -23.80 12.79 33.04
C ALA A 773 -22.40 12.34 33.43
N VAL A 774 -21.84 12.90 34.49
CA VAL A 774 -20.55 12.49 35.02
C VAL A 774 -20.66 11.06 35.55
N VAL A 775 -19.83 10.17 35.00
CA VAL A 775 -19.75 8.77 35.40
C VAL A 775 -18.60 8.56 36.39
N LYS A 776 -17.46 9.21 36.16
CA LYS A 776 -16.28 9.07 37.02
C LYS A 776 -15.40 10.32 37.00
N ARG A 777 -14.79 10.60 38.12
CA ARG A 777 -13.73 11.58 38.31
C ARG A 777 -12.45 10.84 38.71
N LEU A 778 -11.34 11.11 38.04
CA LEU A 778 -10.04 10.51 38.28
C LEU A 778 -9.05 11.64 38.65
N ASP A 779 -8.37 11.50 39.76
CA ASP A 779 -7.34 12.43 40.18
C ASP A 779 -5.97 11.83 39.88
N SER A 780 -5.15 12.56 39.09
CA SER A 780 -3.79 12.15 38.66
C SER A 780 -3.70 10.69 38.12
N PRO A 781 -4.53 10.29 37.13
CA PRO A 781 -4.51 8.92 36.64
C PRO A 781 -3.22 8.61 35.87
N LEU A 782 -2.56 7.49 36.21
CA LEU A 782 -1.31 7.03 35.59
C LEU A 782 -1.41 5.61 34.99
N SER A 783 -2.61 5.02 34.95
CA SER A 783 -2.80 3.63 34.54
C SER A 783 -4.15 3.39 33.87
N ALA A 784 -4.36 2.18 33.40
CA ALA A 784 -5.65 1.70 32.90
C ALA A 784 -6.74 1.80 33.97
N GLN A 785 -7.90 2.31 33.57
CA GLN A 785 -9.10 2.45 34.39
C GLN A 785 -10.26 1.73 33.69
N SER A 786 -10.92 0.82 34.41
CA SER A 786 -12.20 0.27 34.02
C SER A 786 -13.32 1.09 34.68
N ILE A 787 -14.25 1.58 33.87
CA ILE A 787 -15.32 2.49 34.29
C ILE A 787 -16.66 1.90 33.87
N PRO A 788 -17.44 1.34 34.81
CA PRO A 788 -18.77 0.87 34.50
C PRO A 788 -19.68 2.09 34.20
N VAL A 789 -20.38 2.04 33.07
CA VAL A 789 -21.31 3.08 32.65
C VAL A 789 -22.73 2.62 32.99
N PRO A 790 -23.50 3.37 33.81
CA PRO A 790 -24.85 2.97 34.18
C PRO A 790 -25.76 2.80 32.94
N ALA A 791 -26.39 1.65 32.81
CA ALA A 791 -27.23 1.31 31.66
C ALA A 791 -28.38 2.31 31.43
N ASP A 792 -28.93 2.86 32.52
CA ASP A 792 -30.03 3.85 32.45
C ASP A 792 -29.64 5.17 31.76
N LEU A 793 -28.35 5.55 31.84
CA LEU A 793 -27.83 6.77 31.17
C LEU A 793 -27.74 6.62 29.66
N ILE A 794 -27.61 5.38 29.20
CA ILE A 794 -27.18 5.12 27.79
C ILE A 794 -28.21 4.29 27.02
N ARG A 795 -29.27 3.77 27.68
CA ARG A 795 -30.28 2.89 27.07
C ARG A 795 -30.94 3.52 25.85
N GLU A 796 -31.38 4.74 25.94
CA GLU A 796 -32.03 5.47 24.83
C GLU A 796 -31.06 5.71 23.67
N SER A 797 -29.85 6.18 24.00
CA SER A 797 -28.79 6.47 23.02
C SER A 797 -28.33 5.21 22.26
N LEU A 798 -28.21 4.07 22.93
CA LEU A 798 -27.80 2.80 22.33
C LEU A 798 -28.91 2.10 21.52
N ARG A 799 -30.19 2.46 21.71
CA ARG A 799 -31.26 2.04 20.77
C ARG A 799 -31.02 2.58 19.37
N GLU A 800 -30.48 3.80 19.25
CA GLU A 800 -30.03 4.40 18.00
C GLU A 800 -28.61 3.93 17.59
N GLY A 801 -27.98 3.09 18.37
CA GLY A 801 -26.64 2.53 18.12
C GLY A 801 -25.49 3.50 18.43
N ARG A 802 -25.72 4.57 19.18
CA ARG A 802 -24.71 5.61 19.45
C ARG A 802 -24.57 5.88 20.93
N LEU A 803 -23.35 6.04 21.40
CA LEU A 803 -23.02 6.51 22.75
C LEU A 803 -22.03 7.66 22.67
N TYR A 804 -22.27 8.70 23.47
CA TYR A 804 -21.37 9.84 23.52
C TYR A 804 -20.68 9.90 24.88
N VAL A 805 -19.35 10.12 24.82
CA VAL A 805 -18.46 10.21 25.97
C VAL A 805 -17.68 11.51 25.90
N ALA A 806 -17.73 12.32 26.93
CA ALA A 806 -16.90 13.50 27.09
C ALA A 806 -15.76 13.20 28.07
N LEU A 807 -14.54 13.57 27.68
CA LEU A 807 -13.34 13.49 28.51
C LEU A 807 -12.83 14.91 28.72
N ASP A 808 -12.95 15.41 29.96
CA ASP A 808 -12.45 16.72 30.35
C ASP A 808 -11.17 16.55 31.17
N VAL A 809 -10.04 17.00 30.64
CA VAL A 809 -8.73 16.98 31.31
C VAL A 809 -8.39 18.39 31.76
N SER A 810 -8.22 18.58 33.10
CA SER A 810 -7.92 19.88 33.68
C SER A 810 -6.53 20.41 33.33
N ASP A 811 -6.26 21.67 33.60
CA ASP A 811 -4.90 22.19 33.68
C ASP A 811 -4.13 21.53 34.83
N LEU A 812 -2.82 21.71 34.85
CA LEU A 812 -1.96 21.25 35.94
C LEU A 812 -2.41 21.84 37.28
N ASP A 813 -2.40 21.02 38.31
CA ASP A 813 -2.77 21.45 39.67
C ASP A 813 -1.57 22.16 40.31
N ASP A 814 -1.63 23.50 40.37
CA ASP A 814 -0.58 24.37 40.92
C ASP A 814 -0.21 24.08 42.38
N SER A 815 -1.04 23.34 43.11
CA SER A 815 -0.84 23.03 44.53
C SER A 815 0.33 22.02 44.75
N GLN A 816 0.73 21.26 43.73
CA GLN A 816 1.85 20.32 43.82
C GLN A 816 3.19 20.92 43.36
N GLN A 817 3.19 22.04 42.65
CA GLN A 817 4.43 22.72 42.23
C GLN A 817 5.17 23.45 43.36
N ALA A 818 4.47 23.78 44.46
CA ALA A 818 5.02 24.58 45.55
C ALA A 818 5.87 23.81 46.57
N GLY A 819 6.04 22.48 46.42
CA GLY A 819 6.68 21.62 47.46
C GLY A 819 8.07 21.11 47.18
N ASP A 820 8.60 21.14 45.96
CA ASP A 820 9.86 20.49 45.65
C ASP A 820 10.73 21.35 44.71
N GLU A 821 11.43 22.34 45.29
CA GLU A 821 12.46 23.12 44.57
C GLU A 821 13.66 22.28 44.08
N ASN A 822 13.70 20.96 44.35
CA ASN A 822 14.73 20.01 43.91
C ASN A 822 14.24 18.88 43.05
N ALA A 823 12.96 18.89 42.58
CA ALA A 823 12.51 17.91 41.61
C ALA A 823 13.19 18.22 40.25
N SER A 824 14.12 17.37 39.87
CA SER A 824 14.81 17.40 38.57
C SER A 824 13.86 17.68 37.42
N GLU A 825 14.31 18.48 36.45
CA GLU A 825 13.71 18.97 35.21
C GLU A 825 13.05 17.93 34.29
N THR A 826 12.52 16.81 34.79
CA THR A 826 11.89 15.71 34.05
C THR A 826 10.47 15.38 34.45
N GLN A 827 9.75 16.30 35.11
CA GLN A 827 8.30 16.11 35.28
C GLN A 827 7.65 16.39 33.92
N ASN A 828 7.28 15.32 33.19
CA ASN A 828 6.58 15.40 31.90
C ASN A 828 5.23 16.09 32.11
N ASP A 829 5.13 17.35 31.72
CA ASP A 829 3.88 18.14 31.75
C ASP A 829 2.82 17.61 30.76
N TYR A 830 3.22 16.66 29.92
CA TYR A 830 2.36 16.02 28.92
C TYR A 830 1.40 15.01 29.54
N TRP A 831 0.19 15.03 29.04
CA TRP A 831 -0.72 13.92 29.23
C TRP A 831 -1.04 13.21 27.92
N GLU A 832 -1.38 11.95 28.02
CA GLU A 832 -1.69 11.12 26.86
C GLU A 832 -2.79 10.09 27.17
N ILE A 833 -3.65 9.86 26.19
CA ILE A 833 -4.53 8.71 26.14
C ILE A 833 -3.89 7.69 25.19
N SER A 834 -3.65 6.48 25.63
CA SER A 834 -3.17 5.41 24.77
C SER A 834 -4.30 4.52 24.25
N ARG A 835 -5.41 4.44 25.00
CA ARG A 835 -6.58 3.64 24.62
C ARG A 835 -7.85 4.17 25.23
N LEU A 836 -8.94 4.16 24.46
CA LEU A 836 -10.31 4.36 24.93
C LEU A 836 -11.18 3.31 24.21
N GLY A 837 -11.61 2.29 24.92
CA GLY A 837 -12.39 1.16 24.41
C GLY A 837 -13.73 1.05 25.13
N LEU A 838 -14.74 0.52 24.45
CA LEU A 838 -16.06 0.26 25.01
C LEU A 838 -16.43 -1.20 24.75
N THR A 839 -16.84 -1.91 25.83
CA THR A 839 -17.41 -3.27 25.74
C THR A 839 -18.86 -3.22 26.20
N LEU A 840 -19.75 -3.83 25.44
CA LEU A 840 -21.19 -3.84 25.71
C LEU A 840 -21.69 -5.27 25.84
N THR A 841 -22.57 -5.50 26.82
CA THR A 841 -23.34 -6.76 26.93
C THR A 841 -24.83 -6.41 26.96
N GLY A 842 -25.63 -7.16 26.26
CA GLY A 842 -27.06 -6.94 26.14
C GLY A 842 -27.70 -7.91 25.17
N SER A 843 -28.83 -7.55 24.58
CA SER A 843 -29.53 -8.38 23.61
C SER A 843 -30.08 -7.56 22.43
N ARG A 844 -30.14 -8.21 21.27
CA ARG A 844 -30.87 -7.63 20.12
C ARG A 844 -32.36 -7.81 20.34
N THR A 845 -33.14 -6.74 20.23
CA THR A 845 -34.61 -6.77 20.32
C THR A 845 -35.25 -6.83 18.93
N ALA A 846 -36.52 -7.19 18.87
CA ALA A 846 -37.29 -7.02 17.61
C ALA A 846 -37.44 -5.53 17.33
N GLU A 847 -37.43 -5.14 16.07
CA GLU A 847 -37.87 -3.80 15.67
C GLU A 847 -39.33 -3.62 16.11
N ASP A 848 -39.64 -2.52 16.79
CA ASP A 848 -41.04 -2.13 17.03
C ASP A 848 -41.68 -1.87 15.65
N PRO A 849 -42.84 -2.52 15.32
CA PRO A 849 -43.42 -2.42 13.99
C PRO A 849 -43.88 -1.02 13.61
#